data_9a43f0ab8838cb38ee5aadf1cc03e269
#
_entry.id   9a43f0ab8838cb38ee5aadf1cc03e269
#
_cell.length_a   1.000
_cell.length_b   1.000
_cell.length_c   1.000
_cell.angle_alpha   90.00
_cell.angle_beta   90.00
_cell.angle_gamma   90.00
#
_symmetry.space_group_name_H-M   'P 1'
#
loop_
_entity.id
_entity.type
_entity.pdbx_description
1 polymer ?
#
loop_
_entity_poly.entity_id
_entity_poly.type
_entity_poly.pdbx_seq_one_letter_code
_entity_poly.pdbx_strand_id
1 'polypeptide(L)'
;MASEQNASEQPHEYGASDITVLEGLEAVRKRPGMYIGSTTERGLHHLVYEVVDNSVDEALAGYASEIDVTIQADGSVRVKDDGRGIPVDEHPTEHKSTVEVVMTVLHAGGKFGGGGYSVSGGLHGVGISVVNALSTRVITEVHRQGYAWHISFSNGGVPDGPLRRGEPSDKTGTIQTFYPDPEIFETVEFDFETLRARFQQMAFLNKGLTITLTDEREKFTGDEVAEEEKENTLNRVRANADGYTTVTYRYDNGLFDYVHFLNAGAKTIVNEEIVSFESEDTDRNMSLEVAMQWTGAYKESVYSYANTINTHEGGTHEEGFRAALTSLVNRYARENKLLRDKDDNLTGEDVREGLTAVISIKISEPQFEGQTKTKLGNSEAKSFTQREVNDHLSDWFGRNPAVAKDIVRRAITAAQARIAARKARETTRRKGLLETSSMPGKLKDCSSKDPSISEIYLVEGDSAGGSAVQGRNPNTQAILPLRGKILNVERARLDRALSNAEIQAMITAFGTGIGDDFNIEKARYHKIVLMADADVDGQHITTLLLTLLFRFMRPLIEAGYVYLAQPPLYRIKWSNAPHDYVYSDAERDEALARGLANNQRLPKDNGIQRYKGLGEMDYTELWDTTMDPARRTLLQVKMEDAAAADQIFSVLMGEDVEARREFIQQNAKDIRFLDI
;
A
#
# COMPACT_ATOMS: atom_id res chain seq x y z
N MET A 1 -56.50 -35.41 -10.70
CA MET A 1 -56.63 -34.82 -9.38
C MET A 1 -55.49 -35.32 -8.54
N ALA A 2 -54.49 -34.52 -8.35
CA ALA A 2 -53.50 -34.66 -7.31
C ALA A 2 -52.97 -33.23 -7.11
N SER A 3 -53.34 -32.60 -6.02
CA SER A 3 -52.94 -31.27 -5.57
C SER A 3 -51.58 -31.39 -4.93
N GLU A 4 -50.56 -30.87 -5.56
CA GLU A 4 -49.27 -30.59 -4.92
C GLU A 4 -49.45 -29.40 -3.96
N GLN A 5 -49.34 -29.69 -2.69
CA GLN A 5 -49.26 -28.67 -1.64
C GLN A 5 -47.89 -28.00 -1.69
N ASN A 6 -47.85 -26.76 -2.13
CA ASN A 6 -46.75 -25.83 -1.85
C ASN A 6 -46.64 -25.65 -0.33
N ALA A 7 -45.60 -26.23 0.26
CA ALA A 7 -45.17 -25.85 1.62
C ALA A 7 -44.60 -24.46 1.54
N SER A 8 -45.34 -23.45 1.98
CA SER A 8 -44.82 -22.11 2.25
C SER A 8 -43.84 -22.21 3.41
N GLU A 9 -42.53 -21.99 3.15
CA GLU A 9 -41.57 -21.73 4.19
C GLU A 9 -42.05 -20.48 4.97
N GLN A 10 -42.42 -20.68 6.23
CA GLN A 10 -42.72 -19.58 7.12
C GLN A 10 -41.42 -18.79 7.34
N PRO A 11 -41.42 -17.46 7.29
CA PRO A 11 -40.24 -16.67 7.62
C PRO A 11 -39.80 -17.02 9.05
N HIS A 12 -38.52 -17.37 9.20
CA HIS A 12 -37.93 -17.67 10.50
C HIS A 12 -38.05 -16.41 11.36
N GLU A 13 -38.79 -16.52 12.46
CA GLU A 13 -38.98 -15.41 13.39
C GLU A 13 -37.69 -15.18 14.16
N TYR A 14 -37.07 -14.00 13.96
CA TYR A 14 -35.82 -13.62 14.61
C TYR A 14 -36.01 -13.54 16.14
N GLY A 15 -35.40 -14.45 16.86
CA GLY A 15 -35.55 -14.61 18.29
C GLY A 15 -34.25 -14.65 19.08
N ALA A 16 -34.31 -14.78 20.38
CA ALA A 16 -33.12 -14.83 21.23
C ALA A 16 -32.19 -16.03 20.92
N SER A 17 -32.71 -17.11 20.35
CA SER A 17 -31.97 -18.28 19.90
C SER A 17 -31.05 -18.00 18.67
N ASP A 18 -31.32 -16.91 17.95
CA ASP A 18 -30.54 -16.52 16.77
C ASP A 18 -29.33 -15.64 17.14
N ILE A 19 -29.26 -15.22 18.40
CA ILE A 19 -28.14 -14.46 18.95
C ILE A 19 -27.11 -15.44 19.52
N THR A 20 -26.03 -15.65 18.76
CA THR A 20 -24.91 -16.50 19.18
C THR A 20 -23.83 -15.63 19.85
N VAL A 21 -23.45 -15.95 21.07
CA VAL A 21 -22.30 -15.35 21.75
C VAL A 21 -21.07 -16.20 21.41
N LEU A 22 -20.05 -15.55 20.87
CA LEU A 22 -18.75 -16.17 20.60
C LEU A 22 -17.77 -15.71 21.67
N GLU A 23 -17.05 -16.63 22.27
CA GLU A 23 -16.08 -16.35 23.33
C GLU A 23 -14.65 -16.71 22.87
N GLY A 24 -13.67 -15.93 23.34
CA GLY A 24 -12.25 -16.21 23.15
C GLY A 24 -11.81 -16.29 21.68
N LEU A 25 -10.93 -17.24 21.40
CA LEU A 25 -10.30 -17.41 20.09
C LEU A 25 -11.27 -17.90 18.99
N GLU A 26 -12.42 -18.50 19.36
CA GLU A 26 -13.43 -18.93 18.39
C GLU A 26 -14.03 -17.72 17.64
N ALA A 27 -14.20 -16.59 18.32
CA ALA A 27 -14.66 -15.35 17.70
C ALA A 27 -13.72 -14.88 16.57
N VAL A 28 -12.41 -15.02 16.78
CA VAL A 28 -11.38 -14.66 15.79
C VAL A 28 -11.47 -15.58 14.58
N ARG A 29 -11.55 -16.90 14.78
CA ARG A 29 -11.64 -17.88 13.68
C ARG A 29 -12.90 -17.69 12.85
N LYS A 30 -14.02 -17.33 13.46
CA LYS A 30 -15.31 -17.15 12.77
C LYS A 30 -15.38 -15.85 11.99
N ARG A 31 -14.65 -14.81 12.40
CA ARG A 31 -14.61 -13.50 11.75
C ARG A 31 -13.19 -12.92 11.68
N PRO A 32 -12.26 -13.61 10.99
CA PRO A 32 -10.86 -13.19 10.94
C PRO A 32 -10.68 -11.78 10.36
N GLY A 33 -11.49 -11.40 9.37
CA GLY A 33 -11.44 -10.07 8.76
C GLY A 33 -11.63 -8.90 9.72
N MET A 34 -12.26 -9.11 10.89
CA MET A 34 -12.38 -8.06 11.93
C MET A 34 -11.03 -7.76 12.62
N TYR A 35 -10.10 -8.71 12.62
CA TYR A 35 -8.82 -8.63 13.33
C TYR A 35 -7.63 -8.39 12.39
N ILE A 36 -7.64 -9.02 11.21
CA ILE A 36 -6.53 -8.95 10.23
C ILE A 36 -6.93 -8.28 8.90
N GLY A 37 -8.15 -7.72 8.81
CA GLY A 37 -8.67 -6.99 7.66
C GLY A 37 -9.19 -7.87 6.53
N SER A 38 -8.52 -8.97 6.19
CA SER A 38 -8.95 -9.93 5.15
C SER A 38 -8.33 -11.30 5.39
N THR A 39 -8.78 -12.32 4.62
CA THR A 39 -8.17 -13.67 4.58
C THR A 39 -7.35 -13.91 3.31
N THR A 40 -7.14 -12.86 2.52
CA THR A 40 -6.27 -12.87 1.35
C THR A 40 -4.79 -12.88 1.76
N GLU A 41 -3.88 -12.90 0.81
CA GLU A 41 -2.43 -12.78 1.01
C GLU A 41 -2.06 -11.63 1.96
N ARG A 42 -2.74 -10.48 1.89
CA ARG A 42 -2.54 -9.35 2.79
C ARG A 42 -2.79 -9.71 4.26
N GLY A 43 -3.89 -10.40 4.56
CA GLY A 43 -4.20 -10.86 5.91
C GLY A 43 -3.23 -11.93 6.39
N LEU A 44 -2.71 -12.76 5.47
CA LEU A 44 -1.66 -13.74 5.77
C LEU A 44 -0.38 -13.03 6.25
N HIS A 45 0.12 -12.05 5.50
CA HIS A 45 1.30 -11.25 5.89
C HIS A 45 1.08 -10.48 7.19
N HIS A 46 -0.16 -10.07 7.48
CA HIS A 46 -0.48 -9.40 8.75
C HIS A 46 -0.16 -10.23 9.99
N LEU A 47 -0.27 -11.58 9.90
CA LEU A 47 0.17 -12.46 10.99
C LEU A 47 1.66 -12.28 11.33
N VAL A 48 2.50 -12.15 10.30
CA VAL A 48 3.95 -11.90 10.49
C VAL A 48 4.16 -10.55 11.17
N TYR A 49 3.44 -9.52 10.71
CA TYR A 49 3.56 -8.16 11.27
C TYR A 49 3.17 -8.13 12.74
N GLU A 50 2.10 -8.81 13.15
CA GLU A 50 1.69 -8.85 14.56
C GLU A 50 2.73 -9.51 15.46
N VAL A 51 3.45 -10.53 14.99
CA VAL A 51 4.54 -11.16 15.76
C VAL A 51 5.76 -10.26 15.82
N VAL A 52 6.18 -9.70 14.68
CA VAL A 52 7.34 -8.80 14.58
C VAL A 52 7.11 -7.50 15.36
N ASP A 53 5.91 -6.93 15.34
CA ASP A 53 5.56 -5.72 16.10
C ASP A 53 5.75 -5.92 17.62
N ASN A 54 5.53 -7.15 18.14
CA ASN A 54 5.83 -7.44 19.55
C ASN A 54 7.33 -7.40 19.84
N SER A 55 8.16 -7.89 18.92
CA SER A 55 9.61 -7.81 19.02
C SER A 55 10.13 -6.36 18.86
N VAL A 56 9.49 -5.58 17.98
CA VAL A 56 9.76 -4.13 17.84
C VAL A 56 9.38 -3.37 19.12
N ASP A 57 8.29 -3.73 19.79
CA ASP A 57 7.92 -3.13 21.09
C ASP A 57 8.99 -3.39 22.17
N GLU A 58 9.65 -4.56 22.16
CA GLU A 58 10.81 -4.81 23.02
C GLU A 58 12.00 -3.92 22.64
N ALA A 59 12.22 -3.67 21.34
CA ALA A 59 13.25 -2.75 20.87
C ALA A 59 12.95 -1.29 21.26
N LEU A 60 11.69 -0.85 21.12
CA LEU A 60 11.25 0.48 21.55
C LEU A 60 11.40 0.69 23.05
N ALA A 61 11.23 -0.37 23.83
CA ALA A 61 11.47 -0.38 25.26
C ALA A 61 12.96 -0.47 25.63
N GLY A 62 13.86 -0.60 24.65
CA GLY A 62 15.32 -0.64 24.84
C GLY A 62 15.87 -2.01 25.23
N TYR A 63 15.11 -3.08 25.06
CA TYR A 63 15.52 -4.43 25.49
C TYR A 63 15.87 -5.37 24.33
N ALA A 64 15.44 -5.09 23.11
CA ALA A 64 15.83 -5.86 21.93
C ALA A 64 16.67 -5.02 20.97
N SER A 65 17.61 -5.68 20.30
CA SER A 65 18.49 -5.10 19.28
C SER A 65 18.50 -5.87 17.97
N GLU A 66 18.04 -7.12 18.00
CA GLU A 66 18.03 -8.03 16.85
C GLU A 66 16.69 -8.75 16.72
N ILE A 67 16.17 -8.80 15.51
CA ILE A 67 14.98 -9.58 15.13
C ILE A 67 15.33 -10.42 13.91
N ASP A 68 15.18 -11.74 14.03
CA ASP A 68 15.36 -12.70 12.95
C ASP A 68 14.00 -13.26 12.52
N VAL A 69 13.65 -13.09 11.26
CA VAL A 69 12.45 -13.66 10.65
C VAL A 69 12.86 -14.69 9.59
N THR A 70 12.30 -15.89 9.67
CA THR A 70 12.60 -16.97 8.73
C THR A 70 11.31 -17.53 8.16
N ILE A 71 11.15 -17.49 6.84
CA ILE A 71 10.15 -18.28 6.13
C ILE A 71 10.76 -19.67 5.99
N GLN A 72 10.22 -20.66 6.71
CA GLN A 72 10.81 -21.99 6.76
C GLN A 72 10.41 -22.82 5.53
N ALA A 73 11.18 -23.88 5.25
CA ALA A 73 10.95 -24.77 4.11
C ALA A 73 9.58 -25.48 4.14
N ASP A 74 8.98 -25.61 5.30
CA ASP A 74 7.64 -26.19 5.48
C ASP A 74 6.48 -25.19 5.37
N GLY A 75 6.77 -23.93 5.01
CA GLY A 75 5.80 -22.86 4.85
C GLY A 75 5.43 -22.13 6.15
N SER A 76 5.98 -22.55 7.30
CA SER A 76 5.82 -21.82 8.56
C SER A 76 6.70 -20.57 8.61
N VAL A 77 6.38 -19.64 9.52
CA VAL A 77 7.25 -18.49 9.81
C VAL A 77 7.72 -18.53 11.24
N ARG A 78 9.04 -18.37 11.40
CA ARG A 78 9.70 -18.25 12.69
C ARG A 78 10.19 -16.81 12.88
N VAL A 79 9.79 -16.19 13.99
CA VAL A 79 10.27 -14.88 14.44
C VAL A 79 11.00 -15.04 15.76
N LYS A 80 12.20 -14.50 15.85
CA LYS A 80 13.05 -14.55 17.03
C LYS A 80 13.54 -13.15 17.36
N ASP A 81 13.49 -12.77 18.63
CA ASP A 81 14.10 -11.55 19.18
C ASP A 81 15.05 -11.86 20.33
N ASP A 82 15.88 -10.87 20.66
CA ASP A 82 16.79 -10.86 21.81
C ASP A 82 16.28 -10.02 22.99
N GLY A 83 14.95 -9.79 23.05
CA GLY A 83 14.29 -9.02 24.10
C GLY A 83 14.28 -9.69 25.46
N ARG A 84 13.43 -9.22 26.39
CA ARG A 84 13.31 -9.77 27.76
C ARG A 84 12.71 -11.17 27.81
N GLY A 85 12.02 -11.59 26.76
CA GLY A 85 11.16 -12.78 26.74
C GLY A 85 9.83 -12.57 27.47
N ILE A 86 8.77 -13.22 27.03
CA ILE A 86 7.45 -13.21 27.68
C ILE A 86 7.59 -13.71 29.12
N PRO A 87 6.94 -13.09 30.14
CA PRO A 87 6.96 -13.59 31.49
C PRO A 87 6.49 -15.05 31.59
N VAL A 88 7.23 -15.90 32.30
CA VAL A 88 6.97 -17.34 32.40
C VAL A 88 6.26 -17.76 33.70
N ASP A 89 6.15 -16.81 34.63
CA ASP A 89 5.48 -16.99 35.89
C ASP A 89 3.99 -17.23 35.74
N GLU A 90 3.35 -17.77 36.77
CA GLU A 90 1.91 -17.94 36.83
C GLU A 90 1.21 -16.58 36.90
N HIS A 91 0.20 -16.40 36.05
CA HIS A 91 -0.61 -15.19 36.04
C HIS A 91 -1.53 -15.13 37.28
N PRO A 92 -1.51 -14.02 38.03
CA PRO A 92 -2.14 -13.96 39.35
C PRO A 92 -3.66 -14.20 39.37
N THR A 93 -4.37 -13.90 38.27
CA THR A 93 -5.83 -14.05 38.17
C THR A 93 -6.27 -15.24 37.34
N GLU A 94 -5.49 -15.62 36.32
CA GLU A 94 -5.86 -16.71 35.40
C GLU A 94 -5.35 -18.08 35.84
N HIS A 95 -4.42 -18.12 36.84
CA HIS A 95 -3.83 -19.36 37.36
C HIS A 95 -3.23 -20.27 36.30
N LYS A 96 -2.70 -19.68 35.24
CA LYS A 96 -2.00 -20.30 34.12
C LYS A 96 -0.67 -19.59 33.92
N SER A 97 0.24 -20.18 33.17
CA SER A 97 1.48 -19.47 32.80
C SER A 97 1.14 -18.19 32.04
N THR A 98 1.87 -17.10 32.30
CA THR A 98 1.64 -15.83 31.59
C THR A 98 1.80 -15.99 30.09
N VAL A 99 2.70 -16.88 29.61
CA VAL A 99 2.84 -17.22 28.20
C VAL A 99 1.51 -17.78 27.65
N GLU A 100 0.88 -18.74 28.34
CA GLU A 100 -0.39 -19.32 27.90
C GLU A 100 -1.50 -18.25 27.88
N VAL A 101 -1.55 -17.39 28.89
CA VAL A 101 -2.56 -16.29 28.96
C VAL A 101 -2.42 -15.35 27.77
N VAL A 102 -1.22 -14.88 27.48
CA VAL A 102 -0.96 -13.96 26.35
C VAL A 102 -1.30 -14.60 25.00
N MET A 103 -1.10 -15.92 24.87
CA MET A 103 -1.37 -16.66 23.65
C MET A 103 -2.85 -17.01 23.45
N THR A 104 -3.66 -17.09 24.53
CA THR A 104 -5.02 -17.65 24.43
C THR A 104 -6.14 -16.69 24.87
N VAL A 105 -5.81 -15.63 25.57
CA VAL A 105 -6.80 -14.67 26.08
C VAL A 105 -6.74 -13.38 25.24
N LEU A 106 -7.88 -12.98 24.68
CA LEU A 106 -8.00 -11.70 24.00
C LEU A 106 -7.92 -10.56 25.03
N HIS A 107 -7.29 -9.46 24.63
CA HIS A 107 -7.06 -8.28 25.48
C HIS A 107 -6.21 -8.59 26.74
N ALA A 108 -5.29 -9.55 26.62
CA ALA A 108 -4.27 -9.83 27.62
C ALA A 108 -2.91 -9.31 27.14
N GLY A 109 -2.20 -8.55 27.96
CA GLY A 109 -0.86 -8.07 27.62
C GLY A 109 -0.33 -7.02 28.57
N GLY A 110 1.00 -6.91 28.65
CA GLY A 110 1.72 -5.95 29.49
C GLY A 110 1.63 -4.48 29.04
N LYS A 111 0.84 -4.21 28.00
CA LYS A 111 0.66 -2.89 27.39
C LYS A 111 -0.55 -2.11 27.98
N PHE A 112 -1.36 -2.76 28.81
CA PHE A 112 -2.49 -2.16 29.53
C PHE A 112 -2.06 -1.77 30.95
N GLY A 113 -1.65 -0.53 31.19
CA GLY A 113 -1.43 -0.07 32.57
C GLY A 113 -0.02 0.35 32.96
N GLY A 114 0.79 0.78 32.04
CA GLY A 114 1.96 1.66 32.30
C GLY A 114 3.20 1.05 32.95
N GLY A 115 3.25 -0.24 33.20
CA GLY A 115 4.40 -0.84 33.92
C GLY A 115 5.47 -1.50 33.04
N GLY A 116 5.13 -1.90 31.82
CA GLY A 116 6.03 -2.71 30.96
C GLY A 116 6.57 -1.97 29.74
N TYR A 117 5.79 -1.07 29.16
CA TYR A 117 6.11 -0.34 27.93
C TYR A 117 5.64 1.11 28.06
N SER A 118 6.52 2.06 27.89
CA SER A 118 6.17 3.49 27.83
C SER A 118 5.57 3.90 26.48
N VAL A 119 5.97 3.22 25.42
CA VAL A 119 5.48 3.37 24.05
C VAL A 119 5.32 1.98 23.43
N SER A 120 4.27 1.74 22.71
CA SER A 120 4.06 0.49 21.99
C SER A 120 3.20 0.68 20.74
N GLY A 121 3.46 -0.09 19.68
CA GLY A 121 2.63 -0.17 18.49
C GLY A 121 1.40 -1.07 18.70
N GLY A 122 1.53 -2.08 19.54
CA GLY A 122 0.45 -3.02 19.89
C GLY A 122 -0.49 -2.45 20.95
N LEU A 123 -1.63 -1.88 20.55
CA LEU A 123 -2.57 -1.19 21.45
C LEU A 123 -3.64 -2.08 22.05
N HIS A 124 -4.01 -3.16 21.38
CA HIS A 124 -5.21 -3.91 21.71
C HIS A 124 -4.97 -5.19 22.50
N GLY A 125 -3.69 -5.63 22.65
CA GLY A 125 -3.33 -6.85 23.35
C GLY A 125 -3.95 -8.12 22.74
N VAL A 126 -4.19 -8.12 21.43
CA VAL A 126 -4.83 -9.25 20.73
C VAL A 126 -3.94 -9.87 19.63
N GLY A 127 -2.88 -9.19 19.19
CA GLY A 127 -2.12 -9.59 18.00
C GLY A 127 -1.66 -11.04 18.04
N ILE A 128 -0.93 -11.42 19.08
CA ILE A 128 -0.37 -12.79 19.16
C ILE A 128 -1.44 -13.86 19.39
N SER A 129 -2.51 -13.56 20.14
CA SER A 129 -3.63 -14.47 20.31
C SER A 129 -4.45 -14.64 19.03
N VAL A 130 -4.50 -13.60 18.17
CA VAL A 130 -5.07 -13.68 16.83
C VAL A 130 -4.22 -14.57 15.92
N VAL A 131 -2.88 -14.43 15.95
CA VAL A 131 -1.97 -15.34 15.21
C VAL A 131 -2.19 -16.78 15.63
N ASN A 132 -2.30 -17.03 16.94
CA ASN A 132 -2.55 -18.36 17.49
C ASN A 132 -3.90 -18.93 17.03
N ALA A 133 -4.95 -18.11 17.07
CA ALA A 133 -6.29 -18.51 16.62
C ALA A 133 -6.37 -18.86 15.12
N LEU A 134 -5.59 -18.17 14.28
CA LEU A 134 -5.60 -18.32 12.82
C LEU A 134 -4.51 -19.26 12.30
N SER A 135 -3.88 -20.03 13.20
CA SER A 135 -2.86 -21.00 12.87
C SER A 135 -3.32 -22.43 13.22
N THR A 136 -2.89 -23.41 12.43
CA THR A 136 -3.06 -24.83 12.75
C THR A 136 -2.17 -25.24 13.92
N ARG A 137 -1.01 -24.58 14.03
CA ARG A 137 -0.02 -24.84 15.10
C ARG A 137 0.76 -23.56 15.40
N VAL A 138 1.08 -23.35 16.68
CA VAL A 138 2.04 -22.33 17.14
C VAL A 138 2.99 -22.96 18.14
N ILE A 139 4.28 -22.67 18.03
CA ILE A 139 5.32 -23.10 18.95
C ILE A 139 5.96 -21.84 19.53
N THR A 140 5.94 -21.72 20.84
CA THR A 140 6.52 -20.61 21.58
C THR A 140 7.67 -21.11 22.43
N GLU A 141 8.86 -20.56 22.22
CA GLU A 141 10.03 -20.75 23.05
C GLU A 141 10.41 -19.41 23.69
N VAL A 142 10.64 -19.39 24.98
CA VAL A 142 10.99 -18.19 25.72
C VAL A 142 12.29 -18.43 26.49
N HIS A 143 13.29 -17.60 26.26
CA HIS A 143 14.55 -17.60 27.03
C HIS A 143 14.43 -16.55 28.14
N ARG A 144 14.25 -17.02 29.37
CA ARG A 144 14.07 -16.16 30.55
C ARG A 144 14.43 -16.89 31.85
N GLN A 145 14.87 -16.15 32.85
CA GLN A 145 15.20 -16.69 34.18
C GLN A 145 16.23 -17.82 34.14
N GLY A 146 17.18 -17.77 33.19
CA GLY A 146 18.26 -18.76 33.07
C GLY A 146 17.90 -20.08 32.40
N TYR A 147 16.71 -20.15 31.76
CA TYR A 147 16.23 -21.35 31.07
C TYR A 147 15.53 -21.04 29.77
N ALA A 148 15.50 -22.02 28.87
CA ALA A 148 14.56 -22.05 27.73
C ALA A 148 13.25 -22.68 28.19
N TRP A 149 12.13 -22.05 27.87
CA TRP A 149 10.79 -22.52 28.21
C TRP A 149 10.00 -22.76 26.92
N HIS A 150 9.22 -23.83 26.90
CA HIS A 150 8.51 -24.26 25.67
C HIS A 150 7.04 -24.53 25.95
N ILE A 151 6.18 -24.04 25.05
CA ILE A 151 4.76 -24.37 24.97
C ILE A 151 4.35 -24.42 23.50
N SER A 152 3.43 -25.30 23.16
CA SER A 152 2.85 -25.36 21.82
C SER A 152 1.33 -25.36 21.88
N PHE A 153 0.74 -24.92 20.79
CA PHE A 153 -0.70 -24.80 20.61
C PHE A 153 -1.07 -25.42 19.27
N SER A 154 -2.22 -26.08 19.24
CA SER A 154 -2.79 -26.71 18.04
C SER A 154 -4.23 -26.27 17.81
N ASN A 155 -4.77 -26.54 16.61
CA ASN A 155 -6.19 -26.39 16.30
C ASN A 155 -6.78 -25.00 16.67
N GLY A 156 -6.09 -23.92 16.31
CA GLY A 156 -6.57 -22.56 16.56
C GLY A 156 -6.42 -22.09 18.00
N GLY A 157 -5.33 -22.50 18.66
CA GLY A 157 -4.91 -21.95 19.94
C GLY A 157 -5.19 -22.81 21.15
N VAL A 158 -5.51 -24.10 20.97
CA VAL A 158 -5.62 -25.05 22.08
C VAL A 158 -4.22 -25.45 22.55
N PRO A 159 -3.84 -25.25 23.83
CA PRO A 159 -2.53 -25.65 24.33
C PRO A 159 -2.38 -27.18 24.33
N ASP A 160 -1.26 -27.68 23.81
CA ASP A 160 -0.93 -29.11 23.78
C ASP A 160 -0.52 -29.63 25.16
N GLY A 161 -0.26 -28.74 26.11
CA GLY A 161 0.13 -29.03 27.48
C GLY A 161 0.60 -27.76 28.20
N PRO A 162 1.00 -27.88 29.48
CA PRO A 162 1.48 -26.72 30.23
C PRO A 162 2.85 -26.23 29.73
N LEU A 163 3.19 -24.97 30.07
CA LEU A 163 4.55 -24.45 29.85
C LEU A 163 5.58 -25.33 30.52
N ARG A 164 6.60 -25.75 29.79
CA ARG A 164 7.67 -26.66 30.26
C ARG A 164 8.99 -25.94 30.29
N ARG A 165 9.71 -26.08 31.38
CA ARG A 165 11.10 -25.66 31.51
C ARG A 165 11.99 -26.65 30.77
N GLY A 166 12.81 -26.17 29.84
CA GLY A 166 13.80 -26.91 29.08
C GLY A 166 15.23 -26.73 29.66
N GLU A 167 16.18 -26.65 28.74
CA GLU A 167 17.60 -26.56 29.05
C GLU A 167 18.00 -25.21 29.66
N PRO A 168 19.07 -25.15 30.44
CA PRO A 168 19.64 -23.87 30.88
C PRO A 168 20.02 -22.99 29.70
N SER A 169 19.75 -21.70 29.80
CA SER A 169 20.08 -20.72 28.78
C SER A 169 20.51 -19.40 29.41
N ASP A 170 21.62 -18.86 28.93
CA ASP A 170 22.14 -17.55 29.28
C ASP A 170 21.58 -16.42 28.38
N LYS A 171 20.78 -16.78 27.37
CA LYS A 171 20.12 -15.87 26.46
C LYS A 171 18.81 -15.35 27.06
N THR A 172 18.32 -14.22 26.50
CA THR A 172 16.96 -13.74 26.70
C THR A 172 16.28 -13.58 25.35
N GLY A 173 14.95 -13.55 25.32
CA GLY A 173 14.16 -13.31 24.10
C GLY A 173 13.01 -14.27 23.92
N THR A 174 12.31 -14.11 22.82
CA THR A 174 11.16 -14.93 22.42
C THR A 174 11.37 -15.47 21.02
N ILE A 175 11.01 -16.73 20.81
CA ILE A 175 10.95 -17.36 19.49
C ILE A 175 9.52 -17.86 19.29
N GLN A 176 8.88 -17.37 18.22
CA GLN A 176 7.54 -17.76 17.83
C GLN A 176 7.61 -18.43 16.46
N THR A 177 7.11 -19.66 16.35
CA THR A 177 6.92 -20.31 15.05
C THR A 177 5.45 -20.61 14.87
N PHE A 178 4.85 -20.17 13.78
CA PHE A 178 3.44 -20.36 13.50
C PHE A 178 3.19 -20.91 12.10
N TYR A 179 2.15 -21.71 11.99
CA TYR A 179 1.70 -22.40 10.78
C TYR A 179 0.31 -21.87 10.42
N PRO A 180 0.16 -20.99 9.42
CA PRO A 180 -1.15 -20.45 9.04
C PRO A 180 -2.14 -21.56 8.69
N ASP A 181 -3.42 -21.34 8.99
CA ASP A 181 -4.46 -22.33 8.76
C ASP A 181 -4.99 -22.24 7.31
N PRO A 182 -4.75 -23.27 6.44
CA PRO A 182 -5.21 -23.25 5.05
C PRO A 182 -6.74 -23.34 4.90
N GLU A 183 -7.49 -23.64 5.96
CA GLU A 183 -8.95 -23.59 5.94
C GLU A 183 -9.48 -22.15 6.11
N ILE A 184 -8.63 -21.21 6.57
CA ILE A 184 -8.99 -19.81 6.80
C ILE A 184 -8.49 -18.91 5.68
N PHE A 185 -7.24 -19.11 5.25
CA PHE A 185 -6.58 -18.25 4.26
C PHE A 185 -6.74 -18.80 2.85
N GLU A 186 -6.94 -17.87 1.89
CA GLU A 186 -7.00 -18.21 0.45
C GLU A 186 -5.65 -18.77 -0.06
N THR A 187 -4.55 -18.37 0.55
CA THR A 187 -3.19 -18.89 0.34
C THR A 187 -2.45 -18.91 1.68
N VAL A 188 -1.49 -19.80 1.82
CA VAL A 188 -0.57 -19.87 2.97
C VAL A 188 0.89 -19.63 2.53
N GLU A 189 1.08 -19.15 1.31
CA GLU A 189 2.39 -18.82 0.78
C GLU A 189 2.75 -17.36 1.06
N PHE A 190 3.86 -17.15 1.76
CA PHE A 190 4.37 -15.82 2.07
C PHE A 190 5.21 -15.29 0.90
N ASP A 191 4.99 -14.03 0.54
CA ASP A 191 5.82 -13.32 -0.43
C ASP A 191 7.02 -12.67 0.26
N PHE A 192 8.23 -13.03 -0.19
CA PHE A 192 9.48 -12.54 0.37
C PHE A 192 9.65 -11.03 0.16
N GLU A 193 9.28 -10.51 -1.03
CA GLU A 193 9.47 -9.11 -1.35
C GLU A 193 8.54 -8.19 -0.56
N THR A 194 7.31 -8.62 -0.31
CA THR A 194 6.36 -7.92 0.55
C THR A 194 6.88 -7.81 1.99
N LEU A 195 7.37 -8.90 2.56
CA LEU A 195 7.97 -8.89 3.90
C LEU A 195 9.26 -8.06 3.94
N ARG A 196 10.12 -8.21 2.92
CA ARG A 196 11.38 -7.47 2.78
C ARG A 196 11.16 -5.95 2.80
N ALA A 197 10.22 -5.46 1.99
CA ALA A 197 9.90 -4.03 1.92
C ALA A 197 9.39 -3.50 3.28
N ARG A 198 8.54 -4.26 3.95
CA ARG A 198 8.02 -3.89 5.27
C ARG A 198 9.11 -3.86 6.34
N PHE A 199 10.01 -4.85 6.38
CA PHE A 199 11.08 -4.90 7.38
C PHE A 199 12.15 -3.83 7.14
N GLN A 200 12.42 -3.47 5.90
CA GLN A 200 13.26 -2.32 5.58
C GLN A 200 12.68 -1.03 6.15
N GLN A 201 11.38 -0.81 5.97
CA GLN A 201 10.67 0.35 6.53
C GLN A 201 10.73 0.34 8.07
N MET A 202 10.50 -0.81 8.71
CA MET A 202 10.59 -0.95 10.17
C MET A 202 12.00 -0.66 10.70
N ALA A 203 13.05 -1.07 9.98
CA ALA A 203 14.43 -0.79 10.35
C ALA A 203 14.77 0.71 10.24
N PHE A 204 14.25 1.43 9.25
CA PHE A 204 14.38 2.89 9.19
C PHE A 204 13.70 3.61 10.36
N LEU A 205 12.53 3.14 10.78
CA LEU A 205 11.75 3.74 11.87
C LEU A 205 12.28 3.43 13.27
N ASN A 206 13.18 2.43 13.37
CA ASN A 206 13.75 1.97 14.64
C ASN A 206 15.29 2.00 14.55
N LYS A 207 15.84 3.18 14.73
CA LYS A 207 17.26 3.50 14.67
C LYS A 207 18.13 2.49 15.41
N GLY A 208 19.07 1.86 14.71
CA GLY A 208 20.01 0.87 15.25
C GLY A 208 19.44 -0.54 15.45
N LEU A 209 18.15 -0.77 15.20
CA LEU A 209 17.55 -2.11 15.23
C LEU A 209 18.01 -2.91 13.99
N THR A 210 18.46 -4.13 14.23
CA THR A 210 18.82 -5.10 13.18
C THR A 210 17.65 -6.02 12.90
N ILE A 211 17.18 -6.08 11.66
CA ILE A 211 16.11 -7.00 11.23
C ILE A 211 16.65 -7.86 10.10
N THR A 212 16.64 -9.17 10.28
CA THR A 212 17.06 -10.15 9.26
C THR A 212 15.85 -10.94 8.77
N LEU A 213 15.69 -11.02 7.46
CA LEU A 213 14.71 -11.89 6.80
C LEU A 213 15.45 -12.97 6.01
N THR A 214 15.08 -14.23 6.23
CA THR A 214 15.63 -15.40 5.51
C THR A 214 14.49 -16.21 4.91
N ASP A 215 14.63 -16.65 3.66
CA ASP A 215 13.72 -17.58 2.99
C ASP A 215 14.42 -18.93 2.79
N GLU A 216 13.97 -19.94 3.51
CA GLU A 216 14.52 -21.31 3.46
C GLU A 216 13.79 -22.21 2.45
N ARG A 217 12.78 -21.70 1.73
CA ARG A 217 12.01 -22.51 0.77
C ARG A 217 12.82 -22.87 -0.45
N GLU A 218 13.65 -21.92 -0.94
CA GLU A 218 14.48 -22.11 -2.13
C GLU A 218 15.90 -21.56 -1.91
N LYS A 219 16.86 -22.16 -2.59
CA LYS A 219 18.23 -21.65 -2.57
C LYS A 219 18.34 -20.37 -3.39
N PHE A 220 19.20 -19.48 -2.95
CA PHE A 220 19.50 -18.25 -3.66
C PHE A 220 20.06 -18.54 -5.07
N THR A 221 19.46 -17.92 -6.09
CA THR A 221 19.82 -18.12 -7.50
C THR A 221 20.39 -16.86 -8.16
N GLY A 222 20.58 -15.77 -7.38
CA GLY A 222 21.19 -14.54 -7.87
C GLY A 222 22.69 -14.67 -8.13
N ASP A 223 23.28 -13.67 -8.80
CA ASP A 223 24.72 -13.60 -9.01
C ASP A 223 25.45 -13.45 -7.66
N GLU A 224 26.56 -14.17 -7.50
CA GLU A 224 27.41 -13.99 -6.32
C GLU A 224 27.97 -12.57 -6.30
N VAL A 225 27.81 -11.89 -5.17
CA VAL A 225 28.35 -10.54 -4.97
C VAL A 225 29.87 -10.60 -5.10
N ALA A 226 30.44 -9.69 -5.89
CA ALA A 226 31.88 -9.61 -6.10
C ALA A 226 32.66 -9.55 -4.78
N GLU A 227 33.86 -10.13 -4.71
CA GLU A 227 34.62 -10.23 -3.44
C GLU A 227 34.90 -8.88 -2.77
N GLU A 228 35.02 -7.81 -3.55
CA GLU A 228 35.21 -6.43 -3.05
C GLU A 228 33.97 -5.87 -2.34
N GLU A 229 32.79 -6.43 -2.56
CA GLU A 229 31.52 -6.00 -1.95
C GLU A 229 31.11 -6.82 -0.72
N LYS A 230 31.88 -7.83 -0.35
CA LYS A 230 31.61 -8.71 0.81
C LYS A 230 31.75 -8.01 2.17
N GLU A 231 32.41 -6.85 2.24
CA GLU A 231 32.58 -6.09 3.48
C GLU A 231 31.30 -5.35 3.91
N ASN A 232 30.39 -5.01 2.98
CA ASN A 232 29.12 -4.35 3.31
C ASN A 232 27.92 -5.25 3.00
N THR A 233 27.61 -6.15 3.92
CA THR A 233 26.53 -7.15 3.78
C THR A 233 25.14 -6.65 4.19
N LEU A 234 25.06 -5.44 4.75
CA LEU A 234 23.80 -4.84 5.18
C LEU A 234 23.00 -4.31 3.99
N ASN A 235 21.67 -4.38 4.13
CA ASN A 235 20.70 -3.79 3.21
C ASN A 235 20.70 -4.37 1.78
N ARG A 236 21.30 -5.55 1.58
CA ARG A 236 21.36 -6.26 0.29
C ARG A 236 20.87 -7.70 0.41
N VAL A 237 20.12 -8.14 -0.59
CA VAL A 237 19.69 -9.54 -0.71
C VAL A 237 20.90 -10.39 -1.16
N ARG A 238 21.14 -11.50 -0.49
CA ARG A 238 22.29 -12.39 -0.72
C ARG A 238 22.02 -13.82 -0.29
N ALA A 239 22.93 -14.74 -0.59
CA ALA A 239 22.95 -16.05 0.03
C ALA A 239 23.46 -15.95 1.48
N ASN A 240 22.84 -16.67 2.42
CA ASN A 240 23.42 -16.91 3.75
C ASN A 240 24.45 -18.06 3.70
N ALA A 241 25.02 -18.43 4.85
CA ALA A 241 26.01 -19.51 4.94
C ALA A 241 25.48 -20.87 4.45
N ASP A 242 24.18 -21.10 4.56
CA ASP A 242 23.48 -22.31 4.11
C ASP A 242 23.00 -22.21 2.66
N GLY A 243 23.24 -21.09 1.98
CA GLY A 243 22.87 -20.84 0.60
C GLY A 243 21.41 -20.42 0.39
N TYR A 244 20.70 -20.00 1.42
CA TYR A 244 19.33 -19.48 1.31
C TYR A 244 19.30 -17.96 1.10
N THR A 245 18.22 -17.47 0.50
CA THR A 245 18.00 -16.03 0.30
C THR A 245 17.88 -15.33 1.65
N THR A 246 18.70 -14.31 1.90
CA THR A 246 18.66 -13.53 3.14
C THR A 246 18.94 -12.06 2.89
N VAL A 247 18.37 -11.21 3.73
CA VAL A 247 18.67 -9.77 3.80
C VAL A 247 18.69 -9.31 5.26
N THR A 248 19.64 -8.46 5.60
CA THR A 248 19.74 -7.86 6.94
C THR A 248 19.69 -6.34 6.82
N TYR A 249 18.72 -5.73 7.48
CA TYR A 249 18.54 -4.28 7.52
C TYR A 249 19.00 -3.71 8.85
N ARG A 250 19.75 -2.63 8.78
CA ARG A 250 20.13 -1.79 9.92
C ARG A 250 20.43 -0.38 9.45
N TYR A 251 19.83 0.60 10.09
CA TYR A 251 20.01 2.00 9.79
C TYR A 251 20.31 2.77 11.06
N ASP A 252 21.56 3.22 11.20
CA ASP A 252 22.03 3.86 12.44
C ASP A 252 21.64 5.34 12.54
N ASN A 253 21.18 5.97 11.44
CA ASN A 253 20.69 7.33 11.42
C ASN A 253 19.16 7.43 11.23
N GLY A 254 18.44 6.33 11.32
CA GLY A 254 16.96 6.30 11.34
C GLY A 254 16.31 6.99 10.14
N LEU A 255 15.48 8.02 10.40
CA LEU A 255 14.76 8.75 9.35
C LEU A 255 15.67 9.53 8.39
N PHE A 256 16.86 9.91 8.81
CA PHE A 256 17.86 10.50 7.92
C PHE A 256 18.19 9.52 6.77
N ASP A 257 18.52 8.28 7.13
CA ASP A 257 18.81 7.23 6.15
C ASP A 257 17.58 6.91 5.28
N TYR A 258 16.38 7.02 5.84
CA TYR A 258 15.15 6.81 5.10
C TYR A 258 14.92 7.88 4.04
N VAL A 259 15.07 9.16 4.36
CA VAL A 259 14.96 10.26 3.37
C VAL A 259 16.06 10.15 2.31
N HIS A 260 17.29 9.79 2.71
CA HIS A 260 18.38 9.54 1.78
C HIS A 260 18.03 8.41 0.80
N PHE A 261 17.47 7.31 1.30
CA PHE A 261 17.01 6.18 0.48
C PHE A 261 15.90 6.60 -0.49
N LEU A 262 14.88 7.33 -0.01
CA LEU A 262 13.77 7.81 -0.84
C LEU A 262 14.23 8.75 -1.97
N ASN A 263 15.28 9.51 -1.74
CA ASN A 263 15.82 10.48 -2.70
C ASN A 263 17.05 9.96 -3.48
N ALA A 264 17.44 8.70 -3.33
CA ALA A 264 18.63 8.14 -3.99
C ALA A 264 18.61 8.30 -5.53
N GLY A 265 17.41 8.24 -6.15
CA GLY A 265 17.22 8.46 -7.59
C GLY A 265 16.94 9.91 -8.01
N ALA A 266 16.99 10.88 -7.08
CA ALA A 266 16.67 12.27 -7.40
C ALA A 266 17.85 12.97 -8.09
N LYS A 267 17.66 13.42 -9.34
CA LYS A 267 18.71 14.09 -10.13
C LYS A 267 19.11 15.47 -9.60
N THR A 268 18.20 16.15 -8.95
CA THR A 268 18.41 17.49 -8.43
C THR A 268 18.00 17.53 -6.97
N ILE A 269 18.93 17.88 -6.11
CA ILE A 269 18.73 18.13 -4.69
C ILE A 269 18.82 19.63 -4.48
N VAL A 270 17.88 20.21 -3.73
CA VAL A 270 17.86 21.66 -3.39
C VAL A 270 18.70 21.92 -2.16
N ASN A 271 18.54 21.11 -1.11
CA ASN A 271 19.39 21.12 0.08
C ASN A 271 20.18 19.82 0.17
N GLU A 272 21.48 19.86 -0.08
CA GLU A 272 22.34 18.67 0.00
C GLU A 272 22.29 18.01 1.38
N GLU A 273 22.32 18.84 2.44
CA GLU A 273 22.16 18.39 3.81
C GLU A 273 20.67 18.08 4.09
N ILE A 274 20.36 16.85 4.49
CA ILE A 274 19.03 16.47 4.95
C ILE A 274 18.76 17.17 6.28
N VAL A 275 17.65 17.89 6.37
CA VAL A 275 17.17 18.46 7.63
C VAL A 275 16.63 17.34 8.49
N SER A 276 17.25 17.08 9.63
CA SER A 276 16.81 16.02 10.53
C SER A 276 16.96 16.47 11.98
N PHE A 277 15.98 16.11 12.82
CA PHE A 277 16.00 16.41 14.25
C PHE A 277 15.13 15.43 15.03
N GLU A 278 15.46 15.32 16.31
CA GLU A 278 14.70 14.57 17.31
C GLU A 278 14.31 15.50 18.45
N SER A 279 13.13 15.33 19.02
CA SER A 279 12.64 16.11 20.15
C SER A 279 11.81 15.25 21.08
N GLU A 280 11.87 15.54 22.38
CA GLU A 280 11.12 14.82 23.41
C GLU A 280 10.28 15.80 24.27
N ASP A 281 9.07 15.37 24.58
CA ASP A 281 8.20 15.98 25.61
C ASP A 281 8.03 14.95 26.74
N THR A 282 8.93 15.05 27.74
CA THR A 282 8.97 14.11 28.87
C THR A 282 7.73 14.21 29.75
N ASP A 283 7.08 15.38 29.82
CA ASP A 283 5.87 15.60 30.61
C ASP A 283 4.67 14.82 30.05
N ARG A 284 4.67 14.63 28.72
CA ARG A 284 3.59 13.94 28.02
C ARG A 284 4.01 12.58 27.45
N ASN A 285 5.23 12.14 27.74
CA ASN A 285 5.82 10.91 27.17
C ASN A 285 5.64 10.82 25.64
N MET A 286 6.04 11.89 24.95
CA MET A 286 6.04 11.95 23.49
C MET A 286 7.45 12.20 22.99
N SER A 287 7.81 11.55 21.88
CA SER A 287 9.01 11.88 21.12
C SER A 287 8.67 12.04 19.64
N LEU A 288 9.36 12.93 18.97
CA LEU A 288 9.18 13.27 17.57
C LEU A 288 10.52 13.16 16.86
N GLU A 289 10.57 12.45 15.76
CA GLU A 289 11.68 12.44 14.82
C GLU A 289 11.16 12.91 13.46
N VAL A 290 11.88 13.83 12.83
CA VAL A 290 11.55 14.35 11.49
C VAL A 290 12.82 14.39 10.66
N ALA A 291 12.72 13.93 9.42
CA ALA A 291 13.74 14.13 8.41
C ALA A 291 13.10 14.65 7.13
N MET A 292 13.73 15.60 6.44
CA MET A 292 13.18 16.18 5.23
C MET A 292 14.26 16.73 4.29
N GLN A 293 13.95 16.71 2.99
CA GLN A 293 14.82 17.23 1.94
C GLN A 293 13.98 17.68 0.74
N TRP A 294 14.33 18.83 0.14
CA TRP A 294 13.73 19.28 -1.12
C TRP A 294 14.53 18.82 -2.31
N THR A 295 13.84 18.31 -3.30
CA THR A 295 14.40 17.83 -4.58
C THR A 295 13.90 18.68 -5.75
N GLY A 296 14.37 18.38 -6.96
CA GLY A 296 13.88 18.96 -8.21
C GLY A 296 12.48 18.50 -8.63
N ALA A 297 11.88 17.51 -7.96
CA ALA A 297 10.58 16.97 -8.28
C ALA A 297 9.45 18.01 -8.12
N TYR A 298 8.35 17.82 -8.82
CA TYR A 298 7.18 18.70 -8.75
C TYR A 298 6.09 18.19 -7.80
N LYS A 299 6.30 17.05 -7.16
CA LYS A 299 5.40 16.41 -6.20
C LYS A 299 5.94 16.54 -4.79
N GLU A 300 5.05 16.39 -3.81
CA GLU A 300 5.43 16.13 -2.43
C GLU A 300 5.43 14.63 -2.16
N SER A 301 6.29 14.16 -1.27
CA SER A 301 6.35 12.81 -0.73
C SER A 301 6.48 12.93 0.79
N VAL A 302 5.33 13.00 1.47
CA VAL A 302 5.27 13.15 2.93
C VAL A 302 4.69 11.86 3.52
N TYR A 303 5.45 11.23 4.41
CA TYR A 303 5.10 9.99 5.09
C TYR A 303 5.06 10.22 6.59
N SER A 304 3.99 9.77 7.22
CA SER A 304 3.80 9.96 8.66
C SER A 304 3.56 8.63 9.37
N TYR A 305 4.13 8.54 10.58
CA TYR A 305 4.10 7.33 11.41
C TYR A 305 3.77 7.70 12.86
N ALA A 306 3.00 6.83 13.52
CA ALA A 306 2.75 6.93 14.96
C ALA A 306 3.03 5.57 15.59
N ASN A 307 3.97 5.51 16.56
CA ASN A 307 4.46 4.27 17.16
C ASN A 307 4.83 3.20 16.10
N THR A 308 5.59 3.59 15.08
CA THR A 308 6.00 2.77 13.93
C THR A 308 4.90 2.35 12.96
N ILE A 309 3.64 2.68 13.25
CA ILE A 309 2.50 2.40 12.38
C ILE A 309 2.39 3.49 11.32
N ASN A 310 2.24 3.08 10.06
CA ASN A 310 2.02 4.01 8.95
C ASN A 310 0.64 4.65 9.02
N THR A 311 0.59 5.97 9.19
CA THR A 311 -0.63 6.77 9.19
C THR A 311 -0.89 7.34 7.80
N HIS A 312 -1.24 6.47 6.85
CA HIS A 312 -1.38 6.87 5.44
C HIS A 312 -2.51 7.87 5.17
N GLU A 313 -3.47 8.02 6.07
CA GLU A 313 -4.47 9.09 6.06
C GLU A 313 -4.01 10.32 6.85
N GLY A 314 -2.74 10.36 7.28
CA GLY A 314 -2.15 11.43 8.05
C GLY A 314 -2.54 11.42 9.52
N GLY A 315 -2.86 12.58 10.04
CA GLY A 315 -3.27 12.78 11.42
C GLY A 315 -2.72 14.06 12.01
N THR A 316 -2.98 14.27 13.28
CA THR A 316 -2.67 15.52 13.99
C THR A 316 -1.18 15.88 13.97
N HIS A 317 -0.27 14.92 14.02
CA HIS A 317 1.17 15.15 13.92
C HIS A 317 1.56 15.65 12.51
N GLU A 318 1.02 15.06 11.45
CA GLU A 318 1.25 15.52 10.08
C GLU A 318 0.61 16.90 9.84
N GLU A 319 -0.59 17.15 10.36
CA GLU A 319 -1.23 18.46 10.31
C GLU A 319 -0.37 19.53 10.99
N GLY A 320 0.24 19.22 12.15
CA GLY A 320 1.16 20.09 12.87
C GLY A 320 2.39 20.42 12.04
N PHE A 321 3.00 19.39 11.40
CA PHE A 321 4.12 19.54 10.49
C PHE A 321 3.79 20.46 9.30
N ARG A 322 2.69 20.17 8.59
CA ARG A 322 2.23 20.92 7.42
C ARG A 322 1.95 22.39 7.77
N ALA A 323 1.32 22.64 8.90
CA ALA A 323 1.02 23.98 9.38
C ALA A 323 2.30 24.77 9.75
N ALA A 324 3.23 24.15 10.49
CA ALA A 324 4.50 24.74 10.86
C ALA A 324 5.32 25.13 9.63
N LEU A 325 5.50 24.20 8.72
CA LEU A 325 6.27 24.39 7.50
C LEU A 325 5.74 25.56 6.66
N THR A 326 4.43 25.58 6.43
CA THR A 326 3.78 26.65 5.64
C THR A 326 3.92 28.02 6.30
N SER A 327 3.71 28.10 7.61
CA SER A 327 3.80 29.37 8.34
C SER A 327 5.24 29.90 8.41
N LEU A 328 6.22 29.02 8.64
CA LEU A 328 7.62 29.38 8.72
C LEU A 328 8.15 29.88 7.37
N VAL A 329 7.87 29.18 6.28
CA VAL A 329 8.34 29.58 4.94
C VAL A 329 7.75 30.93 4.54
N ASN A 330 6.47 31.18 4.82
CA ASN A 330 5.85 32.48 4.57
C ASN A 330 6.49 33.60 5.42
N ARG A 331 6.71 33.36 6.71
CA ARG A 331 7.38 34.31 7.60
C ARG A 331 8.80 34.65 7.09
N TYR A 332 9.63 33.63 6.82
CA TYR A 332 10.97 33.79 6.29
C TYR A 332 10.99 34.53 4.96
N ALA A 333 10.04 34.24 4.05
CA ALA A 333 9.94 34.91 2.77
C ALA A 333 9.66 36.41 2.89
N ARG A 334 8.85 36.84 3.87
CA ARG A 334 8.53 38.24 4.12
C ARG A 334 9.69 38.95 4.82
N GLU A 335 10.26 38.37 5.87
CA GLU A 335 11.40 38.93 6.62
C GLU A 335 12.60 39.15 5.72
N ASN A 336 12.84 38.25 4.76
CA ASN A 336 13.94 38.38 3.79
C ASN A 336 13.54 39.11 2.49
N LYS A 337 12.36 39.74 2.42
CA LYS A 337 11.84 40.50 1.28
C LYS A 337 11.79 39.72 -0.03
N LEU A 338 11.61 38.41 0.04
CA LEU A 338 11.38 37.52 -1.12
C LEU A 338 9.92 37.57 -1.57
N LEU A 339 8.98 37.82 -0.64
CA LEU A 339 7.60 38.21 -0.90
C LEU A 339 7.37 39.65 -0.46
N ARG A 340 6.65 40.42 -1.25
CA ARG A 340 6.24 41.78 -0.92
C ARG A 340 4.97 41.77 -0.06
N ASP A 341 4.69 42.80 0.68
CA ASP A 341 3.53 42.91 1.58
C ASP A 341 2.19 42.75 0.86
N LYS A 342 2.14 43.09 -0.43
CA LYS A 342 0.96 42.99 -1.29
C LYS A 342 0.81 41.62 -1.96
N ASP A 343 1.80 40.77 -1.92
CA ASP A 343 1.77 39.45 -2.54
C ASP A 343 1.00 38.49 -1.62
N ASP A 344 0.21 37.59 -2.21
CA ASP A 344 -0.49 36.56 -1.45
C ASP A 344 0.51 35.61 -0.73
N ASN A 345 0.07 35.00 0.35
CA ASN A 345 0.84 33.96 1.02
C ASN A 345 0.98 32.72 0.13
N LEU A 346 2.12 32.06 0.25
CA LEU A 346 2.33 30.73 -0.32
C LEU A 346 1.37 29.73 0.33
N THR A 347 0.77 28.88 -0.45
CA THR A 347 -0.04 27.76 0.06
C THR A 347 0.84 26.62 0.53
N GLY A 348 0.27 25.67 1.29
CA GLY A 348 0.99 24.47 1.69
C GLY A 348 1.53 23.68 0.51
N GLU A 349 0.78 23.53 -0.59
CA GLU A 349 1.24 22.91 -1.84
C GLU A 349 2.49 23.58 -2.41
N ASP A 350 2.48 24.92 -2.48
CA ASP A 350 3.61 25.66 -3.03
C ASP A 350 4.90 25.39 -2.22
N VAL A 351 4.77 25.33 -0.90
CA VAL A 351 5.89 25.12 0.03
C VAL A 351 6.42 23.68 -0.06
N ARG A 352 5.53 22.72 -0.26
CA ARG A 352 5.89 21.30 -0.29
C ARG A 352 6.21 20.76 -1.68
N GLU A 353 6.17 21.60 -2.74
CA GLU A 353 6.61 21.15 -4.08
C GLU A 353 8.04 20.64 -4.02
N GLY A 354 8.23 19.36 -4.34
CA GLY A 354 9.54 18.69 -4.33
C GLY A 354 10.03 18.26 -2.95
N LEU A 355 9.22 18.40 -1.91
CA LEU A 355 9.57 17.96 -0.57
C LEU A 355 9.42 16.45 -0.42
N THR A 356 10.47 15.79 0.07
CA THR A 356 10.42 14.47 0.69
C THR A 356 10.56 14.64 2.19
N ALA A 357 9.59 14.15 2.97
CA ALA A 357 9.64 14.25 4.44
C ALA A 357 9.10 12.96 5.07
N VAL A 358 9.72 12.56 6.16
CA VAL A 358 9.27 11.46 7.02
C VAL A 358 9.12 12.02 8.43
N ILE A 359 7.95 11.75 9.03
CA ILE A 359 7.56 12.23 10.36
C ILE A 359 7.19 11.02 11.20
N SER A 360 7.90 10.79 12.29
CA SER A 360 7.61 9.70 13.22
C SER A 360 7.37 10.25 14.62
N ILE A 361 6.19 10.02 15.17
CA ILE A 361 5.89 10.35 16.56
C ILE A 361 5.76 9.06 17.38
N LYS A 362 6.31 9.07 18.59
CA LYS A 362 6.08 8.03 19.60
C LYS A 362 5.28 8.67 20.72
N ILE A 363 4.20 8.03 21.12
CA ILE A 363 3.25 8.52 22.11
C ILE A 363 2.74 7.36 22.97
N SER A 364 2.63 7.55 24.28
CA SER A 364 2.26 6.49 25.20
C SER A 364 0.81 6.00 25.02
N GLU A 365 -0.12 6.92 24.73
CA GLU A 365 -1.55 6.63 24.55
C GLU A 365 -2.06 7.14 23.20
N PRO A 366 -1.70 6.49 22.06
CA PRO A 366 -2.15 6.94 20.76
C PRO A 366 -3.64 6.69 20.57
N GLN A 367 -4.33 7.71 20.07
CA GLN A 367 -5.75 7.65 19.68
C GLN A 367 -5.82 7.64 18.16
N PHE A 368 -6.23 6.54 17.58
CA PHE A 368 -6.40 6.42 16.13
C PHE A 368 -7.89 6.55 15.75
N GLU A 369 -8.14 7.15 14.60
CA GLU A 369 -9.44 7.09 13.96
C GLU A 369 -9.61 5.70 13.30
N GLY A 370 -10.46 4.86 13.92
CA GLY A 370 -10.76 3.51 13.45
C GLY A 370 -9.73 2.43 13.82
N GLN A 371 -10.12 1.17 13.59
CA GLN A 371 -9.34 -0.01 13.98
C GLN A 371 -8.10 -0.23 13.10
N THR A 372 -8.11 0.26 11.88
CA THR A 372 -6.99 0.15 10.92
C THR A 372 -5.81 1.06 11.24
N LYS A 373 -5.94 1.92 12.25
CA LYS A 373 -4.89 2.83 12.75
C LYS A 373 -4.31 3.77 11.69
N THR A 374 -5.11 4.12 10.70
CA THR A 374 -4.66 4.86 9.51
C THR A 374 -4.44 6.34 9.74
N LYS A 375 -5.02 6.90 10.82
CA LYS A 375 -4.97 8.33 11.14
C LYS A 375 -4.86 8.58 12.63
N LEU A 376 -3.90 9.39 13.06
CA LEU A 376 -3.70 9.77 14.46
C LEU A 376 -4.60 10.95 14.84
N GLY A 377 -5.32 10.83 15.98
CA GLY A 377 -6.29 11.82 16.45
C GLY A 377 -5.83 12.69 17.63
N ASN A 378 -4.73 12.38 18.29
CA ASN A 378 -4.25 13.09 19.50
C ASN A 378 -4.00 14.58 19.24
N SER A 379 -4.77 15.47 19.87
CA SER A 379 -4.62 16.92 19.66
C SER A 379 -3.28 17.49 20.16
N GLU A 380 -2.72 16.91 21.21
CA GLU A 380 -1.42 17.27 21.76
C GLU A 380 -0.26 17.01 20.79
N ALA A 381 -0.36 15.96 19.96
CA ALA A 381 0.62 15.65 18.94
C ALA A 381 0.73 16.76 17.89
N LYS A 382 -0.38 17.42 17.54
CA LYS A 382 -0.38 18.56 16.60
C LYS A 382 0.43 19.74 17.13
N SER A 383 0.13 20.17 18.36
CA SER A 383 0.79 21.33 18.96
C SER A 383 2.26 21.06 19.24
N PHE A 384 2.61 19.84 19.66
CA PHE A 384 3.98 19.41 19.87
C PHE A 384 4.76 19.44 18.57
N THR A 385 4.29 18.74 17.55
CA THR A 385 4.96 18.70 16.24
C THR A 385 5.08 20.09 15.63
N GLN A 386 4.03 20.91 15.71
CA GLN A 386 4.06 22.28 15.17
C GLN A 386 5.13 23.15 15.84
N ARG A 387 5.29 23.06 17.15
CA ARG A 387 6.30 23.80 17.93
C ARG A 387 7.71 23.36 17.52
N GLU A 388 7.99 22.05 17.62
CA GLU A 388 9.33 21.51 17.37
C GLU A 388 9.80 21.75 15.92
N VAL A 389 8.90 21.56 14.94
CA VAL A 389 9.21 21.86 13.54
C VAL A 389 9.53 23.36 13.34
N ASN A 390 8.73 24.26 13.94
CA ASN A 390 9.01 25.70 13.85
C ASN A 390 10.37 26.06 14.44
N ASP A 391 10.71 25.53 15.61
CA ASP A 391 11.93 25.88 16.32
C ASP A 391 13.17 25.33 15.58
N HIS A 392 13.20 24.03 15.29
CA HIS A 392 14.32 23.39 14.61
C HIS A 392 14.55 23.91 13.20
N LEU A 393 13.48 24.07 12.43
CA LEU A 393 13.60 24.54 11.04
C LEU A 393 13.90 26.04 10.96
N SER A 394 13.44 26.88 11.92
CA SER A 394 13.85 28.28 12.01
C SER A 394 15.34 28.42 12.27
N ASP A 395 15.88 27.63 13.20
CA ASP A 395 17.28 27.57 13.50
C ASP A 395 18.11 27.09 12.29
N TRP A 396 17.64 26.03 11.62
CA TRP A 396 18.29 25.50 10.41
C TRP A 396 18.31 26.54 9.26
N PHE A 397 17.20 27.28 9.04
CA PHE A 397 17.11 28.35 8.03
C PHE A 397 18.05 29.49 8.38
N GLY A 398 18.20 29.81 9.68
CA GLY A 398 19.14 30.80 10.16
C GLY A 398 20.59 30.43 9.90
N ARG A 399 20.96 29.18 10.09
CA ARG A 399 22.28 28.62 9.81
C ARG A 399 22.59 28.44 8.32
N ASN A 400 21.57 28.21 7.50
CA ASN A 400 21.70 27.93 6.06
C ASN A 400 20.94 28.94 5.17
N PRO A 401 21.22 30.27 5.27
CA PRO A 401 20.39 31.30 4.65
C PRO A 401 20.39 31.28 3.13
N ALA A 402 21.43 30.77 2.47
CA ALA A 402 21.47 30.60 1.01
C ALA A 402 20.50 29.54 0.55
N VAL A 403 20.56 28.36 1.15
CA VAL A 403 19.70 27.21 0.84
C VAL A 403 18.24 27.51 1.20
N ALA A 404 18.00 28.14 2.35
CA ALA A 404 16.66 28.58 2.75
C ALA A 404 16.02 29.51 1.70
N LYS A 405 16.81 30.47 1.13
CA LYS A 405 16.34 31.33 0.04
C LYS A 405 16.02 30.53 -1.22
N ASP A 406 16.77 29.49 -1.54
CA ASP A 406 16.51 28.67 -2.73
C ASP A 406 15.25 27.82 -2.55
N ILE A 407 15.01 27.26 -1.36
CA ILE A 407 13.73 26.59 -1.00
C ILE A 407 12.56 27.55 -1.17
N VAL A 408 12.66 28.77 -0.61
CA VAL A 408 11.59 29.77 -0.70
C VAL A 408 11.36 30.24 -2.13
N ARG A 409 12.41 30.46 -2.93
CA ARG A 409 12.29 30.83 -4.36
C ARG A 409 11.59 29.74 -5.15
N ARG A 410 11.86 28.48 -4.83
CA ARG A 410 11.17 27.35 -5.43
C ARG A 410 9.68 27.40 -5.11
N ALA A 411 9.32 27.59 -3.85
CA ALA A 411 7.92 27.73 -3.44
C ALA A 411 7.21 28.91 -4.12
N ILE A 412 7.89 30.04 -4.29
CA ILE A 412 7.36 31.20 -5.05
C ILE A 412 7.13 30.83 -6.52
N THR A 413 8.05 30.07 -7.13
CA THR A 413 7.90 29.62 -8.53
C THR A 413 6.73 28.65 -8.65
N ALA A 414 6.52 27.77 -7.69
CA ALA A 414 5.36 26.86 -7.62
C ALA A 414 4.04 27.65 -7.51
N ALA A 415 4.00 28.67 -6.64
CA ALA A 415 2.84 29.56 -6.50
C ALA A 415 2.49 30.27 -7.82
N GLN A 416 3.50 30.77 -8.53
CA GLN A 416 3.31 31.43 -9.85
C GLN A 416 2.72 30.45 -10.88
N ALA A 417 3.23 29.21 -10.92
CA ALA A 417 2.73 28.16 -11.80
C ALA A 417 1.29 27.80 -11.45
N ARG A 418 0.95 27.64 -10.17
CA ARG A 418 -0.41 27.37 -9.68
C ARG A 418 -1.38 28.50 -10.05
N ILE A 419 -0.99 29.76 -9.87
CA ILE A 419 -1.82 30.93 -10.24
C ILE A 419 -2.03 30.97 -11.74
N ALA A 420 -1.00 30.70 -12.55
CA ALA A 420 -1.11 30.64 -14.01
C ALA A 420 -2.05 29.52 -14.45
N ALA A 421 -1.96 28.34 -13.83
CA ALA A 421 -2.85 27.21 -14.08
C ALA A 421 -4.31 27.55 -13.74
N ARG A 422 -4.56 28.18 -12.58
CA ARG A 422 -5.91 28.62 -12.18
C ARG A 422 -6.49 29.61 -13.18
N LYS A 423 -5.70 30.58 -13.61
CA LYS A 423 -6.14 31.59 -14.62
C LYS A 423 -6.46 30.93 -15.96
N ALA A 424 -5.67 29.95 -16.38
CA ALA A 424 -5.93 29.17 -17.59
C ALA A 424 -7.25 28.39 -17.48
N ARG A 425 -7.51 27.74 -16.34
CA ARG A 425 -8.79 27.03 -16.07
C ARG A 425 -9.98 28.00 -16.13
N GLU A 426 -9.89 29.14 -15.45
CA GLU A 426 -10.98 30.14 -15.47
C GLU A 426 -11.29 30.63 -16.88
N THR A 427 -10.24 30.81 -17.69
CA THR A 427 -10.40 31.22 -19.10
C THR A 427 -11.06 30.12 -19.91
N THR A 428 -10.70 28.87 -19.71
CA THR A 428 -11.30 27.70 -20.38
C THR A 428 -12.75 27.50 -19.91
N ARG A 429 -13.03 27.67 -18.61
CA ARG A 429 -14.39 27.58 -18.04
C ARG A 429 -15.30 28.69 -18.56
N ARG A 430 -14.80 29.92 -18.71
CA ARG A 430 -15.57 31.02 -19.31
C ARG A 430 -15.87 30.76 -20.78
N LYS A 431 -14.96 30.16 -21.53
CA LYS A 431 -15.23 29.72 -22.92
C LYS A 431 -16.28 28.61 -22.99
N GLY A 432 -16.22 27.64 -22.04
CA GLY A 432 -17.20 26.55 -21.98
C GLY A 432 -18.58 26.95 -21.46
N LEU A 433 -18.72 28.06 -20.71
CA LEU A 433 -20.02 28.59 -20.28
C LEU A 433 -20.78 29.27 -21.40
N LEU A 434 -20.11 29.65 -22.50
CA LEU A 434 -20.73 30.21 -23.73
C LEU A 434 -21.10 29.11 -24.72
N GLU A 435 -20.59 27.89 -24.57
CA GLU A 435 -20.97 26.70 -25.33
C GLU A 435 -21.74 25.76 -24.39
N THR A 436 -22.99 25.50 -24.70
CA THR A 436 -24.02 24.82 -23.88
C THR A 436 -23.73 23.35 -23.51
N SER A 437 -22.47 22.91 -23.42
CA SER A 437 -22.10 21.55 -23.03
C SER A 437 -20.83 21.56 -22.21
N SER A 438 -20.97 21.35 -20.89
CA SER A 438 -19.85 21.28 -19.95
C SER A 438 -19.08 19.93 -19.98
N MET A 439 -19.46 19.01 -20.86
CA MET A 439 -18.88 17.66 -20.96
C MET A 439 -17.88 17.56 -22.11
N PRO A 440 -16.82 16.76 -21.97
CA PRO A 440 -15.88 16.52 -23.07
C PRO A 440 -16.63 15.98 -24.30
N GLY A 441 -16.41 16.58 -25.46
CA GLY A 441 -17.15 16.22 -26.71
C GLY A 441 -16.97 14.73 -27.12
N LYS A 442 -15.92 14.07 -26.63
CA LYS A 442 -15.67 12.64 -26.88
C LYS A 442 -16.26 11.72 -25.81
N LEU A 443 -16.70 12.22 -24.66
CA LEU A 443 -17.36 11.39 -23.67
C LEU A 443 -18.73 10.94 -24.16
N LYS A 444 -18.93 9.65 -24.24
CA LYS A 444 -20.24 9.01 -24.42
C LYS A 444 -20.75 8.59 -23.05
N ASP A 445 -21.46 9.50 -22.39
CA ASP A 445 -21.94 9.32 -21.04
C ASP A 445 -23.04 8.26 -20.90
N CYS A 446 -23.28 7.76 -19.70
CA CYS A 446 -24.41 6.90 -19.39
C CYS A 446 -25.62 7.73 -18.93
N SER A 447 -26.80 7.10 -18.96
CA SER A 447 -28.07 7.77 -18.59
C SER A 447 -28.25 7.85 -17.08
N SER A 448 -27.68 6.91 -16.31
CA SER A 448 -27.74 6.88 -14.85
C SER A 448 -27.00 8.09 -14.25
N LYS A 449 -27.57 8.64 -13.19
CA LYS A 449 -26.94 9.66 -12.34
C LYS A 449 -26.50 9.12 -10.99
N ASP A 450 -26.75 7.84 -10.73
CA ASP A 450 -26.30 7.15 -9.53
C ASP A 450 -24.86 6.65 -9.72
N PRO A 451 -23.88 7.22 -9.01
CA PRO A 451 -22.48 6.83 -9.16
C PRO A 451 -22.21 5.36 -8.79
N SER A 452 -23.00 4.80 -7.87
CA SER A 452 -22.79 3.44 -7.35
C SER A 452 -23.00 2.35 -8.39
N ILE A 453 -23.84 2.59 -9.40
CA ILE A 453 -24.12 1.68 -10.50
C ILE A 453 -23.49 2.13 -11.82
N SER A 454 -22.91 3.33 -11.85
CA SER A 454 -22.33 3.92 -13.05
C SER A 454 -20.84 3.60 -13.18
N GLU A 455 -20.43 3.28 -14.38
CA GLU A 455 -19.06 2.90 -14.74
C GLU A 455 -18.56 3.76 -15.88
N ILE A 456 -17.27 4.11 -15.89
CA ILE A 456 -16.62 4.76 -17.03
C ILE A 456 -15.45 3.90 -17.51
N TYR A 457 -15.39 3.65 -18.81
CA TYR A 457 -14.28 3.00 -19.48
C TYR A 457 -13.38 4.06 -20.13
N LEU A 458 -12.13 4.08 -19.75
CA LEU A 458 -11.08 4.80 -20.45
C LEU A 458 -10.51 3.86 -21.51
N VAL A 459 -10.79 4.13 -22.76
CA VAL A 459 -10.50 3.20 -23.88
C VAL A 459 -9.40 3.77 -24.75
N GLU A 460 -8.39 2.95 -25.04
CA GLU A 460 -7.31 3.32 -25.94
C GLU A 460 -7.81 3.39 -27.39
N GLY A 461 -7.62 4.57 -27.99
CA GLY A 461 -7.89 4.81 -29.39
C GLY A 461 -9.37 5.02 -29.77
N ASP A 462 -9.58 5.69 -30.89
CA ASP A 462 -10.92 5.99 -31.39
C ASP A 462 -11.60 4.73 -31.98
N SER A 463 -10.85 3.75 -32.48
CA SER A 463 -11.40 2.49 -33.07
C SER A 463 -12.02 1.60 -32.01
N ALA A 464 -11.24 1.25 -30.98
CA ALA A 464 -11.75 0.46 -29.84
C ALA A 464 -12.83 1.23 -29.07
N GLY A 465 -12.68 2.57 -28.96
CA GLY A 465 -13.72 3.44 -28.41
C GLY A 465 -15.03 3.35 -29.17
N GLY A 466 -15.00 3.25 -30.50
CA GLY A 466 -16.16 3.05 -31.34
C GLY A 466 -16.90 1.73 -31.10
N SER A 467 -16.16 0.62 -31.03
CA SER A 467 -16.70 -0.70 -30.69
C SER A 467 -17.28 -0.72 -29.28
N ALA A 468 -16.58 -0.11 -28.30
CA ALA A 468 -17.06 -0.01 -26.92
C ALA A 468 -18.36 0.81 -26.80
N VAL A 469 -18.50 1.90 -27.56
CA VAL A 469 -19.73 2.71 -27.60
C VAL A 469 -20.91 1.90 -28.16
N GLN A 470 -20.68 1.07 -29.17
CA GLN A 470 -21.73 0.22 -29.76
C GLN A 470 -22.12 -0.93 -28.84
N GLY A 471 -21.13 -1.54 -28.14
CA GLY A 471 -21.37 -2.72 -27.29
C GLY A 471 -21.88 -2.39 -25.89
N ARG A 472 -21.64 -1.19 -25.36
CA ARG A 472 -21.91 -0.83 -23.96
C ARG A 472 -23.39 -0.89 -23.57
N ASN A 473 -23.63 -1.00 -22.25
CA ASN A 473 -24.94 -0.66 -21.69
C ASN A 473 -25.05 0.86 -21.52
N PRO A 474 -25.85 1.57 -22.36
CA PRO A 474 -25.93 3.04 -22.29
C PRO A 474 -26.57 3.56 -21.01
N ASN A 475 -27.20 2.71 -20.20
CA ASN A 475 -27.82 3.16 -18.95
C ASN A 475 -26.77 3.36 -17.85
N THR A 476 -25.76 2.48 -17.77
CA THR A 476 -24.81 2.45 -16.65
C THR A 476 -23.34 2.61 -17.07
N GLN A 477 -23.02 2.46 -18.36
CA GLN A 477 -21.64 2.48 -18.84
C GLN A 477 -21.37 3.71 -19.72
N ALA A 478 -20.38 4.49 -19.32
CA ALA A 478 -19.83 5.61 -20.07
C ALA A 478 -18.52 5.21 -20.75
N ILE A 479 -18.22 5.80 -21.92
CA ILE A 479 -16.99 5.55 -22.67
C ILE A 479 -16.28 6.89 -22.92
N LEU A 480 -14.99 6.94 -22.54
CA LEU A 480 -14.10 8.04 -22.86
C LEU A 480 -12.89 7.51 -23.66
N PRO A 481 -12.90 7.68 -25.00
CA PRO A 481 -11.75 7.34 -25.82
C PRO A 481 -10.57 8.26 -25.55
N LEU A 482 -9.37 7.71 -25.42
CA LEU A 482 -8.12 8.43 -25.23
C LEU A 482 -7.31 8.37 -26.53
N ARG A 483 -6.76 9.51 -26.97
CA ARG A 483 -5.94 9.60 -28.17
C ARG A 483 -4.47 9.45 -27.85
N GLY A 484 -4.01 8.19 -27.81
CA GLY A 484 -2.61 7.87 -27.57
C GLY A 484 -2.15 8.09 -26.14
N LYS A 485 -0.85 8.18 -25.95
CA LYS A 485 -0.20 8.31 -24.63
C LYS A 485 -0.50 9.68 -24.02
N ILE A 486 -1.00 9.69 -22.79
CA ILE A 486 -1.18 10.93 -22.04
C ILE A 486 0.17 11.47 -21.54
N LEU A 487 0.18 12.72 -21.10
CA LEU A 487 1.37 13.32 -20.51
C LEU A 487 1.82 12.54 -19.26
N ASN A 488 3.11 12.22 -19.19
CA ASN A 488 3.70 11.66 -17.99
C ASN A 488 3.76 12.72 -16.89
N VAL A 489 2.86 12.62 -15.92
CA VAL A 489 2.73 13.59 -14.83
C VAL A 489 3.81 13.44 -13.76
N GLU A 490 4.58 12.36 -13.76
CA GLU A 490 5.76 12.21 -12.90
C GLU A 490 6.85 13.23 -13.25
N ARG A 491 6.93 13.61 -14.54
CA ARG A 491 7.93 14.54 -15.09
C ARG A 491 7.37 15.93 -15.42
N ALA A 492 6.15 16.20 -15.05
CA ALA A 492 5.49 17.45 -15.42
C ALA A 492 4.87 18.13 -14.21
N ARG A 493 4.97 19.46 -14.18
CA ARG A 493 4.23 20.28 -13.22
C ARG A 493 2.73 20.17 -13.44
N LEU A 494 1.96 20.43 -12.41
CA LEU A 494 0.51 20.39 -12.41
C LEU A 494 -0.11 21.30 -13.47
N ASP A 495 0.44 22.50 -13.68
CA ASP A 495 -0.04 23.45 -14.72
C ASP A 495 0.05 22.87 -16.12
N ARG A 496 1.14 22.14 -16.42
CA ARG A 496 1.32 21.46 -17.70
C ARG A 496 0.39 20.24 -17.82
N ALA A 497 0.20 19.48 -16.75
CA ALA A 497 -0.77 18.39 -16.69
C ALA A 497 -2.19 18.90 -16.98
N LEU A 498 -2.57 20.02 -16.36
CA LEU A 498 -3.88 20.65 -16.55
C LEU A 498 -4.08 21.30 -17.94
N SER A 499 -3.01 21.58 -18.68
CA SER A 499 -3.10 22.04 -20.07
C SER A 499 -3.28 20.89 -21.08
N ASN A 500 -3.08 19.64 -20.66
CA ASN A 500 -3.26 18.46 -21.51
C ASN A 500 -4.75 18.14 -21.70
N ALA A 501 -5.19 18.04 -22.96
CA ALA A 501 -6.60 17.87 -23.30
C ALA A 501 -7.20 16.55 -22.79
N GLU A 502 -6.42 15.46 -22.79
CA GLU A 502 -6.88 14.15 -22.31
C GLU A 502 -7.07 14.15 -20.79
N ILE A 503 -6.13 14.77 -20.07
CA ILE A 503 -6.21 14.92 -18.61
C ILE A 503 -7.40 15.81 -18.23
N GLN A 504 -7.62 16.93 -18.94
CA GLN A 504 -8.80 17.77 -18.73
C GLN A 504 -10.11 17.02 -18.97
N ALA A 505 -10.16 16.19 -20.03
CA ALA A 505 -11.32 15.37 -20.31
C ALA A 505 -11.64 14.38 -19.18
N MET A 506 -10.62 13.74 -18.61
CA MET A 506 -10.76 12.82 -17.46
C MET A 506 -11.23 13.56 -16.20
N ILE A 507 -10.61 14.69 -15.85
CA ILE A 507 -11.01 15.51 -14.69
C ILE A 507 -12.49 15.92 -14.80
N THR A 508 -12.90 16.35 -15.98
CA THR A 508 -14.29 16.76 -16.24
C THR A 508 -15.25 15.58 -16.19
N ALA A 509 -14.86 14.43 -16.75
CA ALA A 509 -15.67 13.21 -16.76
C ALA A 509 -15.87 12.66 -15.35
N PHE A 510 -14.83 12.58 -14.53
CA PHE A 510 -14.91 12.06 -13.15
C PHE A 510 -15.68 12.99 -12.22
N GLY A 511 -15.56 14.30 -12.41
CA GLY A 511 -16.25 15.31 -11.62
C GLY A 511 -15.62 15.59 -10.26
N THR A 512 -14.60 14.85 -9.86
CA THR A 512 -13.96 14.93 -8.53
C THR A 512 -13.04 16.12 -8.34
N GLY A 513 -12.59 16.76 -9.41
CA GLY A 513 -11.45 17.68 -9.37
C GLY A 513 -10.12 16.95 -9.31
N ILE A 514 -9.05 17.64 -8.92
CA ILE A 514 -7.67 17.16 -8.90
C ILE A 514 -6.85 17.91 -7.85
N GLY A 515 -5.92 17.24 -7.17
CA GLY A 515 -5.07 17.84 -6.13
C GLY A 515 -5.90 18.36 -4.95
N ASP A 516 -5.63 19.56 -4.44
CA ASP A 516 -6.35 20.17 -3.30
C ASP A 516 -7.84 20.41 -3.56
N ASP A 517 -8.26 20.52 -4.82
CA ASP A 517 -9.68 20.67 -5.20
C ASP A 517 -10.40 19.30 -5.31
N PHE A 518 -9.70 18.18 -5.01
CA PHE A 518 -10.27 16.85 -5.13
C PHE A 518 -11.36 16.60 -4.08
N ASN A 519 -12.49 16.08 -4.51
CA ASN A 519 -13.59 15.69 -3.63
C ASN A 519 -14.21 14.37 -4.14
N ILE A 520 -14.02 13.29 -3.38
CA ILE A 520 -14.52 11.95 -3.70
C ILE A 520 -16.05 11.88 -3.78
N GLU A 521 -16.77 12.68 -2.97
CA GLU A 521 -18.23 12.70 -2.95
C GLU A 521 -18.85 13.19 -4.27
N LYS A 522 -18.05 13.90 -5.09
CA LYS A 522 -18.46 14.37 -6.42
C LYS A 522 -18.14 13.35 -7.52
N ALA A 523 -17.61 12.19 -7.18
CA ALA A 523 -17.34 11.15 -8.15
C ALA A 523 -18.61 10.74 -8.90
N ARG A 524 -18.57 10.81 -10.20
CA ARG A 524 -19.72 10.46 -11.07
C ARG A 524 -19.82 8.97 -11.37
N TYR A 525 -18.73 8.22 -11.14
CA TYR A 525 -18.63 6.79 -11.38
C TYR A 525 -17.86 6.15 -10.24
N HIS A 526 -18.43 5.10 -9.65
CA HIS A 526 -17.72 4.28 -8.64
C HIS A 526 -16.97 3.09 -9.27
N LYS A 527 -16.93 3.02 -10.61
CA LYS A 527 -16.01 2.16 -11.35
C LYS A 527 -15.37 2.93 -12.48
N ILE A 528 -14.05 3.03 -12.43
CA ILE A 528 -13.22 3.62 -13.48
C ILE A 528 -12.40 2.46 -14.03
N VAL A 529 -12.72 2.02 -15.24
CA VAL A 529 -12.13 0.86 -15.88
C VAL A 529 -11.12 1.31 -16.92
N LEU A 530 -9.85 0.95 -16.74
CA LEU A 530 -8.80 1.18 -17.71
C LEU A 530 -8.80 0.03 -18.71
N MET A 531 -9.07 0.31 -19.97
CA MET A 531 -9.20 -0.66 -21.04
C MET A 531 -8.27 -0.28 -22.19
N ALA A 532 -7.07 -0.86 -22.17
CA ALA A 532 -6.00 -0.67 -23.14
C ALA A 532 -5.70 -1.96 -23.88
N ASP A 533 -5.02 -1.85 -25.00
CA ASP A 533 -4.56 -2.99 -25.79
C ASP A 533 -3.59 -3.87 -24.99
N ALA A 534 -3.53 -5.15 -25.30
CA ALA A 534 -2.67 -6.12 -24.62
C ALA A 534 -1.19 -6.05 -25.04
N ASP A 535 -0.80 -5.00 -25.76
CA ASP A 535 0.56 -4.78 -26.24
C ASP A 535 1.38 -3.86 -25.31
N VAL A 536 2.64 -3.63 -25.65
CA VAL A 536 3.55 -2.79 -24.84
C VAL A 536 3.11 -1.31 -24.78
N ASP A 537 2.43 -0.82 -25.80
CA ASP A 537 1.93 0.57 -25.83
C ASP A 537 0.71 0.71 -24.92
N GLY A 538 -0.21 -0.23 -24.92
CA GLY A 538 -1.36 -0.27 -24.02
C GLY A 538 -0.94 -0.42 -22.55
N GLN A 539 0.06 -1.25 -22.26
CA GLN A 539 0.65 -1.35 -20.91
C GLN A 539 1.26 -0.02 -20.46
N HIS A 540 1.94 0.70 -21.36
CA HIS A 540 2.49 2.02 -21.06
C HIS A 540 1.38 3.05 -20.82
N ILE A 541 0.30 3.05 -21.62
CA ILE A 541 -0.86 3.93 -21.41
C ILE A 541 -1.50 3.65 -20.05
N THR A 542 -1.70 2.39 -19.69
CA THR A 542 -2.20 1.97 -18.38
C THR A 542 -1.33 2.50 -17.25
N THR A 543 -0.01 2.38 -17.37
CA THR A 543 0.94 2.90 -16.38
C THR A 543 0.88 4.42 -16.25
N LEU A 544 0.76 5.15 -17.37
CA LEU A 544 0.59 6.60 -17.35
C LEU A 544 -0.72 7.03 -16.67
N LEU A 545 -1.81 6.30 -16.91
CA LEU A 545 -3.11 6.53 -16.27
C LEU A 545 -3.05 6.25 -14.76
N LEU A 546 -2.44 5.15 -14.36
CA LEU A 546 -2.22 4.82 -12.95
C LEU A 546 -1.34 5.87 -12.26
N THR A 547 -0.30 6.37 -12.94
CA THR A 547 0.54 7.46 -12.43
C THR A 547 -0.29 8.73 -12.19
N LEU A 548 -1.16 9.11 -13.12
CA LEU A 548 -2.06 10.25 -12.94
C LEU A 548 -3.01 10.07 -11.76
N LEU A 549 -3.66 8.91 -11.67
CA LEU A 549 -4.60 8.60 -10.60
C LEU A 549 -3.89 8.56 -9.23
N PHE A 550 -2.73 7.91 -9.15
CA PHE A 550 -1.95 7.84 -7.93
C PHE A 550 -1.45 9.22 -7.47
N ARG A 551 -0.95 10.06 -8.39
CA ARG A 551 -0.37 11.36 -8.04
C ARG A 551 -1.38 12.43 -7.68
N PHE A 552 -2.53 12.44 -8.33
CA PHE A 552 -3.47 13.57 -8.25
C PHE A 552 -4.90 13.20 -7.86
N MET A 553 -5.25 11.92 -7.87
CA MET A 553 -6.60 11.42 -7.59
C MET A 553 -6.57 10.15 -6.73
N ARG A 554 -5.56 10.05 -5.87
CA ARG A 554 -5.27 8.89 -5.03
C ARG A 554 -6.49 8.34 -4.28
N PRO A 555 -7.41 9.17 -3.71
CA PRO A 555 -8.58 8.64 -3.03
C PRO A 555 -9.51 7.78 -3.90
N LEU A 556 -9.44 7.87 -5.25
CA LEU A 556 -10.18 6.97 -6.14
C LEU A 556 -9.64 5.53 -6.07
N ILE A 557 -8.33 5.36 -5.90
CA ILE A 557 -7.70 4.05 -5.72
C ILE A 557 -8.03 3.52 -4.32
N GLU A 558 -7.89 4.33 -3.30
CA GLU A 558 -8.17 3.99 -1.90
C GLU A 558 -9.63 3.58 -1.67
N ALA A 559 -10.57 4.25 -2.34
CA ALA A 559 -11.98 3.89 -2.34
C ALA A 559 -12.31 2.63 -3.17
N GLY A 560 -11.31 2.05 -3.86
CA GLY A 560 -11.49 0.85 -4.68
C GLY A 560 -12.28 1.09 -5.98
N TYR A 561 -12.25 2.31 -6.52
CA TYR A 561 -13.01 2.65 -7.73
C TYR A 561 -12.25 2.40 -9.03
N VAL A 562 -10.96 2.05 -8.98
CA VAL A 562 -10.11 1.87 -10.15
C VAL A 562 -9.94 0.38 -10.49
N TYR A 563 -10.15 0.04 -11.74
CA TYR A 563 -10.09 -1.34 -12.24
C TYR A 563 -9.34 -1.42 -13.57
N LEU A 564 -8.69 -2.56 -13.81
CA LEU A 564 -8.11 -2.92 -15.11
C LEU A 564 -9.03 -3.94 -15.78
N ALA A 565 -9.43 -3.66 -17.01
CA ALA A 565 -10.13 -4.64 -17.84
C ALA A 565 -9.18 -5.76 -18.25
N GLN A 566 -9.68 -6.97 -18.31
CA GLN A 566 -8.95 -8.16 -18.75
C GLN A 566 -9.59 -8.67 -20.04
N PRO A 567 -9.22 -8.15 -21.22
CA PRO A 567 -9.69 -8.70 -22.49
C PRO A 567 -9.02 -10.06 -22.77
N PRO A 568 -9.66 -10.97 -23.51
CA PRO A 568 -9.06 -12.24 -23.88
C PRO A 568 -7.88 -12.06 -24.85
N LEU A 569 -6.87 -12.93 -24.75
CA LEU A 569 -5.74 -12.96 -25.68
C LEU A 569 -6.04 -13.77 -26.94
N TYR A 570 -6.89 -14.80 -26.83
CA TYR A 570 -7.21 -15.69 -27.95
C TYR A 570 -8.68 -15.94 -28.05
N ARG A 571 -9.13 -16.15 -29.29
CA ARG A 571 -10.43 -16.71 -29.66
C ARG A 571 -10.21 -18.04 -30.39
N ILE A 572 -10.79 -19.12 -29.87
CA ILE A 572 -10.80 -20.43 -30.52
C ILE A 572 -12.15 -20.58 -31.25
N LYS A 573 -12.09 -20.65 -32.57
CA LYS A 573 -13.26 -20.69 -33.44
C LYS A 573 -13.62 -22.15 -33.71
N TRP A 574 -14.58 -22.67 -32.96
CA TRP A 574 -15.11 -23.98 -33.25
C TRP A 574 -16.15 -23.94 -34.39
N SER A 575 -16.08 -24.91 -35.34
CA SER A 575 -17.02 -24.96 -36.45
C SER A 575 -18.39 -25.56 -36.05
N ASN A 576 -18.43 -26.31 -34.97
CA ASN A 576 -19.60 -27.06 -34.50
C ASN A 576 -19.93 -26.80 -33.02
N ALA A 577 -19.40 -25.77 -32.43
CA ALA A 577 -19.64 -25.35 -31.06
C ALA A 577 -19.47 -23.82 -30.93
N PRO A 578 -19.95 -23.21 -29.83
CA PRO A 578 -19.63 -21.83 -29.49
C PRO A 578 -18.12 -21.60 -29.41
N HIS A 579 -17.67 -20.38 -29.69
CA HIS A 579 -16.26 -20.00 -29.60
C HIS A 579 -15.82 -19.94 -28.15
N ASP A 580 -14.58 -20.34 -27.87
CA ASP A 580 -13.93 -20.13 -26.56
C ASP A 580 -13.06 -18.86 -26.62
N TYR A 581 -13.09 -18.10 -25.54
CA TYR A 581 -12.20 -16.97 -25.29
C TYR A 581 -11.30 -17.33 -24.12
N VAL A 582 -9.99 -17.18 -24.31
CA VAL A 582 -8.99 -17.58 -23.30
C VAL A 582 -7.94 -16.49 -23.09
N TYR A 583 -7.39 -16.44 -21.90
CA TYR A 583 -6.65 -15.31 -21.38
C TYR A 583 -5.14 -15.59 -21.23
N SER A 584 -4.69 -16.81 -21.49
CA SER A 584 -3.28 -17.20 -21.47
C SER A 584 -2.97 -18.29 -22.50
N ASP A 585 -1.68 -18.51 -22.78
CA ASP A 585 -1.22 -19.62 -23.63
C ASP A 585 -1.59 -20.97 -23.04
N ALA A 586 -1.46 -21.12 -21.70
CA ALA A 586 -1.83 -22.34 -20.99
C ALA A 586 -3.32 -22.65 -21.12
N GLU A 587 -4.18 -21.65 -20.90
CA GLU A 587 -5.64 -21.80 -21.09
C GLU A 587 -6.01 -22.13 -22.52
N ARG A 588 -5.29 -21.56 -23.52
CA ARG A 588 -5.50 -21.90 -24.94
C ARG A 588 -5.25 -23.37 -25.19
N ASP A 589 -4.11 -23.87 -24.72
CA ASP A 589 -3.68 -25.24 -24.97
C ASP A 589 -4.63 -26.24 -24.25
N GLU A 590 -5.06 -25.90 -23.04
CA GLU A 590 -6.06 -26.68 -22.30
C GLU A 590 -7.43 -26.68 -22.99
N ALA A 591 -7.91 -25.51 -23.42
CA ALA A 591 -9.19 -25.38 -24.13
C ALA A 591 -9.18 -26.15 -25.46
N LEU A 592 -8.06 -26.14 -26.20
CA LEU A 592 -7.85 -26.91 -27.40
C LEU A 592 -7.91 -28.41 -27.10
N ALA A 593 -7.20 -28.90 -26.11
CA ALA A 593 -7.20 -30.31 -25.71
C ALA A 593 -8.59 -30.76 -25.29
N ARG A 594 -9.27 -29.97 -24.48
CA ARG A 594 -10.68 -30.25 -24.04
C ARG A 594 -11.65 -30.24 -25.19
N GLY A 595 -11.58 -29.27 -26.10
CA GLY A 595 -12.46 -29.16 -27.26
C GLY A 595 -12.31 -30.33 -28.23
N LEU A 596 -11.07 -30.71 -28.53
CA LEU A 596 -10.77 -31.86 -29.40
C LEU A 596 -11.25 -33.19 -28.79
N ALA A 597 -11.09 -33.38 -27.47
CA ALA A 597 -11.61 -34.55 -26.75
C ALA A 597 -13.14 -34.61 -26.80
N ASN A 598 -13.82 -33.48 -26.86
CA ASN A 598 -15.28 -33.36 -27.01
C ASN A 598 -15.76 -33.38 -28.47
N ASN A 599 -14.95 -33.81 -29.44
CA ASN A 599 -15.24 -33.82 -30.88
C ASN A 599 -15.58 -32.44 -31.48
N GLN A 600 -15.10 -31.37 -30.88
CA GLN A 600 -15.16 -30.04 -31.49
C GLN A 600 -14.17 -29.97 -32.66
N ARG A 601 -14.48 -29.18 -33.68
CA ARG A 601 -13.69 -29.10 -34.91
C ARG A 601 -13.21 -27.69 -35.14
N LEU A 602 -11.90 -27.53 -35.34
CA LEU A 602 -11.32 -26.29 -35.79
C LEU A 602 -11.53 -26.14 -37.32
N PRO A 603 -11.79 -24.92 -37.81
CA PRO A 603 -11.70 -24.64 -39.26
C PRO A 603 -10.26 -24.91 -39.76
N LYS A 604 -10.11 -25.24 -41.05
CA LYS A 604 -8.80 -25.49 -41.65
C LYS A 604 -7.91 -24.25 -41.66
N ASP A 605 -8.53 -23.10 -41.77
CA ASP A 605 -7.84 -21.79 -41.75
C ASP A 605 -8.40 -20.91 -40.62
N ASN A 606 -7.52 -20.21 -39.93
CA ASN A 606 -7.86 -19.25 -38.89
C ASN A 606 -8.69 -19.76 -37.71
N GLY A 607 -8.50 -21.03 -37.31
CA GLY A 607 -9.20 -21.64 -36.16
C GLY A 607 -8.86 -21.03 -34.82
N ILE A 608 -7.67 -20.45 -34.68
CA ILE A 608 -7.20 -19.72 -33.49
C ILE A 608 -6.84 -18.31 -33.92
N GLN A 609 -7.50 -17.33 -33.32
CA GLN A 609 -7.22 -15.92 -33.53
C GLN A 609 -6.57 -15.36 -32.28
N ARG A 610 -5.37 -14.77 -32.38
CA ARG A 610 -4.74 -13.97 -31.33
C ARG A 610 -5.18 -12.53 -31.52
N TYR A 611 -5.69 -11.91 -30.46
CA TYR A 611 -6.00 -10.49 -30.44
C TYR A 611 -4.72 -9.71 -30.08
N LYS A 612 -4.33 -8.77 -30.92
CA LYS A 612 -3.21 -7.83 -30.66
C LYS A 612 -3.70 -6.54 -30.05
N GLY A 613 -4.95 -6.17 -30.29
CA GLY A 613 -5.57 -5.00 -29.73
C GLY A 613 -7.10 -5.07 -29.72
N LEU A 614 -7.71 -4.24 -28.89
CA LEU A 614 -9.16 -4.12 -28.71
C LEU A 614 -9.89 -3.72 -30.02
N GLY A 615 -9.18 -3.03 -30.91
CA GLY A 615 -9.69 -2.63 -32.22
C GLY A 615 -9.94 -3.78 -33.20
N GLU A 616 -9.43 -4.99 -32.91
CA GLU A 616 -9.68 -6.22 -33.66
C GLU A 616 -10.97 -6.95 -33.24
N MET A 617 -11.54 -6.54 -32.09
CA MET A 617 -12.79 -7.10 -31.57
C MET A 617 -13.98 -6.33 -32.12
N ASP A 618 -14.99 -7.06 -32.55
CA ASP A 618 -16.29 -6.43 -32.82
C ASP A 618 -17.01 -6.06 -31.50
N TYR A 619 -18.06 -5.26 -31.60
CA TYR A 619 -18.75 -4.74 -30.42
C TYR A 619 -19.44 -5.82 -29.60
N THR A 620 -19.85 -6.95 -30.22
CA THR A 620 -20.46 -8.09 -29.52
C THR A 620 -19.42 -8.90 -28.79
N GLU A 621 -18.26 -9.12 -29.41
CA GLU A 621 -17.13 -9.80 -28.77
C GLU A 621 -16.63 -9.01 -27.56
N LEU A 622 -16.48 -7.68 -27.72
CA LEU A 622 -16.02 -6.79 -26.66
C LEU A 622 -17.02 -6.74 -25.49
N TRP A 623 -18.32 -6.74 -25.79
CA TRP A 623 -19.37 -6.86 -24.77
C TRP A 623 -19.27 -8.18 -24.03
N ASP A 624 -19.34 -9.31 -24.76
CA ASP A 624 -19.43 -10.65 -24.18
C ASP A 624 -18.21 -11.03 -23.32
N THR A 625 -17.03 -10.48 -23.61
CA THR A 625 -15.77 -10.87 -22.94
C THR A 625 -15.27 -9.86 -21.92
N THR A 626 -15.55 -8.55 -22.14
CA THR A 626 -14.83 -7.47 -21.41
C THR A 626 -15.77 -6.47 -20.74
N MET A 627 -16.99 -6.28 -21.24
CA MET A 627 -17.88 -5.22 -20.75
C MET A 627 -19.13 -5.73 -20.04
N ASP A 628 -19.62 -6.94 -20.33
CA ASP A 628 -20.79 -7.53 -19.65
C ASP A 628 -20.50 -7.77 -18.17
N PRO A 629 -21.20 -7.10 -17.25
CA PRO A 629 -20.99 -7.28 -15.81
C PRO A 629 -21.12 -8.71 -15.31
N ALA A 630 -21.86 -9.55 -16.03
CA ALA A 630 -22.07 -10.96 -15.66
C ALA A 630 -20.91 -11.89 -16.08
N ARG A 631 -20.08 -11.50 -17.03
CA ARG A 631 -19.06 -12.36 -17.65
C ARG A 631 -17.63 -11.82 -17.57
N ARG A 632 -17.47 -10.49 -17.53
CA ARG A 632 -16.16 -9.83 -17.55
C ARG A 632 -15.35 -10.14 -16.31
N THR A 633 -14.04 -10.13 -16.48
CA THR A 633 -13.07 -10.11 -15.37
C THR A 633 -12.49 -8.72 -15.25
N LEU A 634 -12.58 -8.13 -14.06
CA LEU A 634 -11.95 -6.84 -13.72
C LEU A 634 -10.97 -7.06 -12.58
N LEU A 635 -9.73 -6.61 -12.76
CA LEU A 635 -8.73 -6.56 -11.71
C LEU A 635 -8.83 -5.22 -10.98
N GLN A 636 -9.21 -5.24 -9.70
CA GLN A 636 -9.25 -4.03 -8.88
C GLN A 636 -7.83 -3.58 -8.54
N VAL A 637 -7.55 -2.30 -8.79
CA VAL A 637 -6.27 -1.70 -8.40
C VAL A 637 -6.31 -1.43 -6.89
N LYS A 638 -5.40 -2.04 -6.15
CA LYS A 638 -5.23 -1.87 -4.71
C LYS A 638 -3.91 -1.18 -4.44
N MET A 639 -3.84 -0.45 -3.35
CA MET A 639 -2.63 0.19 -2.87
C MET A 639 -2.40 -0.28 -1.44
N GLU A 640 -1.41 -1.13 -1.24
CA GLU A 640 -1.11 -1.73 0.07
C GLU A 640 -0.13 -0.87 0.86
N ASP A 641 0.88 -0.31 0.18
CA ASP A 641 1.86 0.62 0.75
C ASP A 641 2.05 1.82 -0.18
N ALA A 642 1.74 3.02 0.33
CA ALA A 642 1.85 4.24 -0.44
C ALA A 642 3.32 4.66 -0.69
N ALA A 643 4.23 4.33 0.22
CA ALA A 643 5.65 4.65 0.06
C ALA A 643 6.30 3.74 -0.99
N ALA A 644 5.99 2.43 -0.94
CA ALA A 644 6.44 1.48 -1.95
C ALA A 644 5.88 1.83 -3.34
N ALA A 645 4.59 2.15 -3.43
CA ALA A 645 3.97 2.59 -4.68
C ALA A 645 4.62 3.87 -5.23
N ASP A 646 4.90 4.85 -4.37
CA ASP A 646 5.58 6.08 -4.76
C ASP A 646 6.96 5.81 -5.34
N GLN A 647 7.74 4.94 -4.71
CA GLN A 647 9.05 4.53 -5.18
C GLN A 647 8.98 3.84 -6.53
N ILE A 648 8.04 2.90 -6.72
CA ILE A 648 7.85 2.19 -8.00
C ILE A 648 7.51 3.19 -9.11
N PHE A 649 6.56 4.11 -8.88
CA PHE A 649 6.24 5.14 -9.87
C PHE A 649 7.41 6.07 -10.15
N SER A 650 8.20 6.43 -9.15
CA SER A 650 9.39 7.27 -9.31
C SER A 650 10.48 6.58 -10.15
N VAL A 651 10.71 5.28 -9.93
CA VAL A 651 11.65 4.48 -10.72
C VAL A 651 11.16 4.29 -12.14
N LEU A 652 9.93 3.81 -12.31
CA LEU A 652 9.39 3.45 -13.63
C LEU A 652 9.11 4.66 -14.50
N MET A 653 8.55 5.73 -13.93
CA MET A 653 8.03 6.88 -14.66
C MET A 653 8.89 8.14 -14.48
N GLY A 654 9.82 8.15 -13.54
CA GLY A 654 10.74 9.23 -13.26
C GLY A 654 11.80 9.42 -14.34
N GLU A 655 12.75 10.32 -14.09
CA GLU A 655 13.80 10.67 -15.06
C GLU A 655 15.02 9.75 -15.01
N ASP A 656 15.19 8.97 -13.94
CA ASP A 656 16.33 8.08 -13.76
C ASP A 656 16.22 6.84 -14.64
N VAL A 657 17.09 6.80 -15.65
CA VAL A 657 17.14 5.68 -16.63
C VAL A 657 17.87 4.48 -16.06
N GLU A 658 18.89 4.71 -15.22
CA GLU A 658 19.70 3.64 -14.64
C GLU A 658 18.90 2.83 -13.62
N ALA A 659 18.28 3.52 -12.65
CA ALA A 659 17.41 2.86 -11.67
C ALA A 659 16.26 2.09 -12.35
N ARG A 660 15.69 2.60 -13.44
CA ARG A 660 14.69 1.88 -14.22
C ARG A 660 15.26 0.65 -14.92
N ARG A 661 16.48 0.72 -15.45
CA ARG A 661 17.16 -0.43 -16.10
C ARG A 661 17.42 -1.52 -15.07
N GLU A 662 17.94 -1.17 -13.91
CA GLU A 662 18.19 -2.10 -12.81
C GLU A 662 16.89 -2.78 -12.35
N PHE A 663 15.82 -2.00 -12.15
CA PHE A 663 14.51 -2.54 -11.79
C PHE A 663 14.00 -3.56 -12.83
N ILE A 664 14.10 -3.24 -14.14
CA ILE A 664 13.68 -4.15 -15.22
C ILE A 664 14.54 -5.41 -15.23
N GLN A 665 15.85 -5.31 -15.00
CA GLN A 665 16.74 -6.47 -14.97
C GLN A 665 16.46 -7.38 -13.76
N GLN A 666 16.23 -6.80 -12.60
CA GLN A 666 15.91 -7.54 -11.37
C GLN A 666 14.58 -8.30 -11.48
N ASN A 667 13.57 -7.68 -12.11
CA ASN A 667 12.23 -8.24 -12.24
C ASN A 667 12.00 -8.94 -13.61
N ALA A 668 13.05 -9.18 -14.39
CA ALA A 668 12.93 -9.80 -15.71
C ALA A 668 12.39 -11.25 -15.68
N LYS A 669 12.54 -11.95 -14.55
CA LYS A 669 12.03 -13.32 -14.36
C LYS A 669 10.51 -13.37 -14.14
N ASP A 670 9.91 -12.27 -13.68
CA ASP A 670 8.47 -12.18 -13.35
C ASP A 670 7.61 -11.75 -14.54
N ILE A 671 8.25 -11.53 -15.70
CA ILE A 671 7.54 -11.14 -16.91
C ILE A 671 6.75 -12.34 -17.44
N ARG A 672 5.43 -12.27 -17.30
CA ARG A 672 4.49 -13.30 -17.81
C ARG A 672 4.26 -13.20 -19.31
N PHE A 673 4.58 -12.07 -19.95
CA PHE A 673 4.41 -11.83 -21.39
C PHE A 673 5.56 -10.99 -21.95
N LEU A 674 6.37 -11.59 -22.81
CA LEU A 674 7.23 -10.87 -23.76
C LEU A 674 6.57 -10.99 -25.14
N ASP A 675 6.12 -9.86 -25.70
CA ASP A 675 5.75 -9.79 -27.11
C ASP A 675 7.04 -9.67 -27.92
N ILE A 676 7.58 -10.82 -28.38
CA ILE A 676 8.78 -10.93 -29.19
C ILE A 676 8.36 -10.99 -30.65
#